data_dfbca97b06b24dbe18c5d304dd29cf0e
#
_entry.id   dfbca97b06b24dbe18c5d304dd29cf0e
#
_cell.length_a   1.000
_cell.length_b   1.000
_cell.length_c   1.000
_cell.angle_alpha   90.00
_cell.angle_beta   90.00
_cell.angle_gamma   90.00
#
_symmetry.space_group_name_H-M   'P 1'
#
loop_
_entity.id
_entity.type
_entity.pdbx_description
1 polymer ?
#
loop_
_entity_poly.entity_id
_entity_poly.type
_entity_poly.pdbx_seq_one_letter_code
_entity_poly.pdbx_strand_id
1 'polypeptide(L)'
;MSKELAKTYDPKGIEDKLYQKWLEKKYFHAEVDRSKKPFTIVMPPPNITGQLHMGHALDNTMQDILIRFKRMQGYNALWQPGTDHASIATEVKIIEAMRAEGVTKEDLGREGFLERAWEWKKEYGGRIISQLKKLGSSCDWDRERFTMDEGCNNAVTEVFCKMHEKGWIYKGSRIINWCPVCNTSISDAEVEYQEQAGHFWHIQYPVMDDNGEPSKTEFLTFATTRPETMLGDTAVAVHPDDERYKHLHGKKVMLPLINRVIPIVVDSYVDMEFGTGVVKITPAHDPNDFEVGKRHNLPEINIMNDDATINANGGKFEGLDRYEARKQIVAELDALGLLVKIEDYTHNVGAHDRCKTTIEPMIKKQWFVKMDELIKPAVEAVKTGDIELIPERMDKTYFNWTDNIRDWCISRQLWWGHRIPAYYCDKCGEYIVSKDAPTSACPHCGCENYTQDPDTLDTWFSSALWPFSTLGWPEKTEDLDYFYPTDVLVTGYDIIFFWVIRMIFSGFEQMKERPFKTVLFHGLVRDSQGRKMSKSLGNGIDPLEIIDQYGADALRLTLITGNAPGNDMRFYYERVENSRNFANKVWNASRFIMMNMEGKHVTTPALEELAPVDKWILSKLNSLAKEVTDNMENFELGIAVQKVYDFIWDEFCDWYIEMVKPRLYATDDTASQNAALYTLKTVLLDALKLLHPYMPFITEEIFCTLQSEEESIMISKWPEYTEERHFAKEEQDIEIIKEAVRGIRNVRTEMNVPPSKKALVYVVSEKEALRNTFEEGKLFFASLAYASEVKVQSDKAGIADDAVSVVIANATIYIPFAELVDIKQEIERLQKEEKRLEGELKRVAGMLGNEKFISKAPAAKIQEEKDKQTKYMQMMEQVKERLTQLCKTM
;
A
#
# COMPACT_ATOMS: atom_id res chain seq x y z
N MET A 1 7.12 -30.27 -33.56
CA MET A 1 8.33 -30.08 -32.74
C MET A 1 7.86 -29.92 -31.33
N SER A 2 8.23 -30.77 -30.38
CA SER A 2 7.95 -30.57 -28.99
C SER A 2 8.66 -29.26 -28.57
N LYS A 3 7.89 -28.30 -28.07
CA LYS A 3 8.47 -27.09 -27.48
C LYS A 3 9.08 -27.52 -26.14
N GLU A 4 10.38 -27.40 -25.99
CA GLU A 4 11.05 -27.63 -24.70
C GLU A 4 11.24 -26.32 -23.94
N LEU A 5 11.02 -26.34 -22.64
CA LEU A 5 11.41 -25.24 -21.75
C LEU A 5 12.94 -25.18 -21.63
N ALA A 6 13.50 -23.98 -21.63
CA ALA A 6 14.92 -23.75 -21.39
C ALA A 6 15.39 -24.38 -20.06
N LYS A 7 16.69 -24.70 -19.94
CA LYS A 7 17.24 -25.31 -18.74
C LYS A 7 17.02 -24.47 -17.47
N THR A 8 17.04 -23.16 -17.61
CA THR A 8 16.85 -22.18 -16.52
C THR A 8 15.78 -21.20 -16.94
N TYR A 9 15.00 -20.74 -15.98
CA TYR A 9 14.06 -19.65 -16.20
C TYR A 9 14.81 -18.33 -16.37
N ASP A 10 14.59 -17.64 -17.50
CA ASP A 10 15.11 -16.31 -17.77
C ASP A 10 13.95 -15.33 -18.06
N PRO A 11 13.56 -14.49 -17.08
CA PRO A 11 12.49 -13.52 -17.25
C PRO A 11 12.71 -12.56 -18.41
N LYS A 12 13.96 -12.07 -18.60
CA LYS A 12 14.30 -11.06 -19.61
C LYS A 12 13.98 -11.50 -21.05
N GLY A 13 14.20 -12.79 -21.34
CA GLY A 13 13.91 -13.34 -22.68
C GLY A 13 12.44 -13.65 -22.92
N ILE A 14 11.61 -13.66 -21.89
CA ILE A 14 10.22 -14.14 -21.90
C ILE A 14 9.22 -12.99 -21.76
N GLU A 15 9.41 -12.11 -20.78
CA GLU A 15 8.40 -11.12 -20.37
C GLU A 15 8.02 -10.16 -21.48
N ASP A 16 8.98 -9.52 -22.14
CA ASP A 16 8.72 -8.57 -23.22
C ASP A 16 8.00 -9.22 -24.41
N LYS A 17 8.44 -10.44 -24.77
CA LYS A 17 7.85 -11.20 -25.88
C LYS A 17 6.40 -11.58 -25.59
N LEU A 18 6.11 -12.04 -24.39
CA LEU A 18 4.75 -12.41 -23.99
C LEU A 18 3.85 -11.19 -23.92
N TYR A 19 4.34 -10.09 -23.32
CA TYR A 19 3.57 -8.87 -23.21
C TYR A 19 3.19 -8.30 -24.60
N GLN A 20 4.15 -8.30 -25.53
CA GLN A 20 3.90 -7.88 -26.90
C GLN A 20 2.85 -8.78 -27.60
N LYS A 21 2.94 -10.12 -27.42
CA LYS A 21 1.93 -11.07 -27.91
C LYS A 21 0.54 -10.74 -27.37
N TRP A 22 0.41 -10.45 -26.07
CA TRP A 22 -0.88 -10.12 -25.45
C TRP A 22 -1.49 -8.84 -26.03
N LEU A 23 -0.66 -7.81 -26.28
CA LEU A 23 -1.08 -6.57 -26.94
C LEU A 23 -1.55 -6.82 -28.37
N GLU A 24 -0.80 -7.57 -29.17
CA GLU A 24 -1.15 -7.90 -30.56
C GLU A 24 -2.46 -8.69 -30.66
N LYS A 25 -2.69 -9.58 -29.68
CA LYS A 25 -3.91 -10.39 -29.59
C LYS A 25 -5.08 -9.66 -28.94
N LYS A 26 -4.86 -8.45 -28.45
CA LYS A 26 -5.87 -7.61 -27.76
C LYS A 26 -6.55 -8.30 -26.57
N TYR A 27 -5.84 -9.15 -25.82
CA TYR A 27 -6.40 -9.85 -24.67
C TYR A 27 -6.83 -8.93 -23.53
N PHE A 28 -6.34 -7.69 -23.50
CA PHE A 28 -6.68 -6.68 -22.50
C PHE A 28 -7.88 -5.83 -22.86
N HIS A 29 -8.27 -5.84 -24.14
CA HIS A 29 -9.32 -4.99 -24.67
C HIS A 29 -10.71 -5.50 -24.27
N ALA A 30 -11.56 -4.59 -23.82
CA ALA A 30 -12.94 -4.87 -23.44
C ALA A 30 -13.90 -4.02 -24.29
N GLU A 31 -14.68 -4.67 -25.14
CA GLU A 31 -15.78 -4.04 -25.88
C GLU A 31 -17.11 -4.31 -25.19
N VAL A 32 -18.11 -3.47 -25.44
CA VAL A 32 -19.46 -3.67 -24.91
C VAL A 32 -20.02 -5.00 -25.41
N ASP A 33 -20.17 -5.95 -24.51
CA ASP A 33 -20.75 -7.28 -24.78
C ASP A 33 -21.83 -7.59 -23.74
N ARG A 34 -23.08 -7.32 -24.06
CA ARG A 34 -24.23 -7.50 -23.16
C ARG A 34 -24.56 -8.96 -22.86
N SER A 35 -23.88 -9.93 -23.50
CA SER A 35 -23.96 -11.35 -23.14
C SER A 35 -23.12 -11.71 -21.92
N LYS A 36 -22.18 -10.85 -21.54
CA LYS A 36 -21.29 -11.01 -20.38
C LYS A 36 -21.60 -9.99 -19.31
N LYS A 37 -21.32 -10.34 -18.06
CA LYS A 37 -21.36 -9.40 -16.96
C LYS A 37 -20.09 -8.52 -16.99
N PRO A 38 -20.19 -7.18 -16.92
CA PRO A 38 -19.01 -6.34 -16.81
C PRO A 38 -18.33 -6.48 -15.43
N PHE A 39 -17.04 -6.23 -15.41
CA PHE A 39 -16.27 -5.98 -14.19
C PHE A 39 -15.26 -4.87 -14.50
N THR A 40 -15.40 -3.75 -13.83
CA THR A 40 -14.67 -2.53 -14.18
C THR A 40 -13.84 -2.04 -13.01
N ILE A 41 -12.55 -1.78 -13.26
CA ILE A 41 -11.65 -1.05 -12.38
C ILE A 41 -11.14 0.19 -13.12
N VAL A 42 -11.24 1.36 -12.51
CA VAL A 42 -10.51 2.54 -12.98
C VAL A 42 -9.20 2.66 -12.20
N MET A 43 -8.10 2.74 -12.94
CA MET A 43 -6.78 2.88 -12.33
C MET A 43 -6.67 4.23 -11.62
N PRO A 44 -6.16 4.31 -10.37
CA PRO A 44 -5.69 5.57 -9.83
C PRO A 44 -4.65 6.18 -10.77
N PRO A 45 -4.96 7.29 -11.46
CA PRO A 45 -4.08 7.78 -12.51
C PRO A 45 -2.78 8.30 -11.91
N PRO A 46 -1.62 7.71 -12.22
CA PRO A 46 -0.35 8.18 -11.67
C PRO A 46 -0.05 9.62 -12.12
N ASN A 47 0.47 10.41 -11.18
CA ASN A 47 0.90 11.79 -11.42
C ASN A 47 2.12 11.84 -12.35
N ILE A 48 2.10 12.69 -13.38
CA ILE A 48 3.22 12.87 -14.31
C ILE A 48 4.41 13.65 -13.70
N THR A 49 4.66 13.50 -12.41
CA THR A 49 5.74 14.17 -11.67
C THR A 49 7.08 13.44 -11.72
N GLY A 50 7.13 12.28 -12.33
CA GLY A 50 8.32 11.45 -12.44
C GLY A 50 8.01 9.98 -12.66
N GLN A 51 8.95 9.10 -12.29
CA GLN A 51 8.79 7.66 -12.42
C GLN A 51 7.97 7.06 -11.27
N LEU A 52 7.40 5.89 -11.53
CA LEU A 52 6.67 5.11 -10.53
C LEU A 52 7.59 4.64 -9.39
N HIS A 53 7.01 4.39 -8.25
CA HIS A 53 7.67 3.82 -7.06
C HIS A 53 6.96 2.55 -6.59
N MET A 54 7.49 1.88 -5.57
CA MET A 54 6.96 0.61 -5.06
C MET A 54 5.49 0.67 -4.63
N GLY A 55 5.00 1.82 -4.14
CA GLY A 55 3.57 1.99 -3.84
C GLY A 55 2.69 1.84 -5.08
N HIS A 56 3.09 2.42 -6.21
CA HIS A 56 2.38 2.23 -7.48
C HIS A 56 2.47 0.78 -7.98
N ALA A 57 3.61 0.11 -7.78
CA ALA A 57 3.75 -1.29 -8.15
C ALA A 57 2.82 -2.20 -7.35
N LEU A 58 2.65 -1.93 -6.04
CA LEU A 58 1.69 -2.63 -5.19
C LEU A 58 0.25 -2.39 -5.66
N ASP A 59 -0.13 -1.12 -5.78
CA ASP A 59 -1.48 -0.70 -6.20
C ASP A 59 -1.90 -1.34 -7.52
N ASN A 60 -1.04 -1.23 -8.55
CA ASN A 60 -1.32 -1.78 -9.86
C ASN A 60 -1.28 -3.33 -9.88
N THR A 61 -0.43 -3.96 -9.07
CA THR A 61 -0.42 -5.42 -8.95
C THR A 61 -1.72 -5.95 -8.36
N MET A 62 -2.28 -5.30 -7.35
CA MET A 62 -3.56 -5.70 -6.77
C MET A 62 -4.71 -5.59 -7.77
N GLN A 63 -4.76 -4.49 -8.53
CA GLN A 63 -5.76 -4.29 -9.59
C GLN A 63 -5.65 -5.35 -10.68
N ASP A 64 -4.43 -5.61 -11.16
CA ASP A 64 -4.18 -6.58 -12.23
C ASP A 64 -4.59 -8.02 -11.82
N ILE A 65 -4.33 -8.38 -10.57
CA ILE A 65 -4.76 -9.68 -10.02
C ILE A 65 -6.28 -9.82 -10.10
N LEU A 66 -7.02 -8.82 -9.67
CA LEU A 66 -8.49 -8.84 -9.72
C LEU A 66 -9.01 -8.89 -11.15
N ILE A 67 -8.44 -8.10 -12.05
CA ILE A 67 -8.82 -8.07 -13.47
C ILE A 67 -8.55 -9.43 -14.14
N ARG A 68 -7.38 -10.04 -13.92
CA ARG A 68 -7.05 -11.35 -14.49
C ARG A 68 -7.96 -12.44 -13.95
N PHE A 69 -8.20 -12.43 -12.64
CA PHE A 69 -9.13 -13.35 -11.99
C PHE A 69 -10.54 -13.26 -12.61
N LYS A 70 -11.10 -12.06 -12.69
CA LYS A 70 -12.46 -11.86 -13.25
C LYS A 70 -12.52 -12.18 -14.74
N ARG A 71 -11.49 -11.88 -15.51
CA ARG A 71 -11.41 -12.27 -16.93
C ARG A 71 -11.46 -13.79 -17.08
N MET A 72 -10.71 -14.53 -16.27
CA MET A 72 -10.74 -16.01 -16.30
C MET A 72 -12.07 -16.60 -15.80
N GLN A 73 -12.81 -15.86 -14.94
CA GLN A 73 -14.18 -16.22 -14.56
C GLN A 73 -15.22 -15.93 -15.67
N GLY A 74 -14.80 -15.36 -16.81
CA GLY A 74 -15.67 -15.08 -17.95
C GLY A 74 -16.38 -13.73 -17.91
N TYR A 75 -16.02 -12.83 -16.98
CA TYR A 75 -16.50 -11.46 -17.00
C TYR A 75 -15.90 -10.69 -18.19
N ASN A 76 -16.63 -9.66 -18.63
CA ASN A 76 -16.07 -8.66 -19.52
C ASN A 76 -15.30 -7.65 -18.65
N ALA A 77 -14.02 -7.91 -18.44
CA ALA A 77 -13.19 -7.20 -17.47
C ALA A 77 -12.50 -6.00 -18.12
N LEU A 78 -12.90 -4.79 -17.74
CA LEU A 78 -12.26 -3.54 -18.14
C LEU A 78 -11.37 -3.00 -17.04
N TRP A 79 -10.09 -2.85 -17.29
CA TRP A 79 -9.18 -2.06 -16.50
C TRP A 79 -8.82 -0.78 -17.25
N GLN A 80 -9.46 0.32 -16.84
CA GLN A 80 -9.33 1.63 -17.49
C GLN A 80 -8.05 2.33 -17.03
N PRO A 81 -7.03 2.51 -17.88
CA PRO A 81 -5.79 3.18 -17.55
C PRO A 81 -5.84 4.68 -17.81
N GLY A 82 -4.91 5.40 -17.18
CA GLY A 82 -4.66 6.80 -17.48
C GLY A 82 -3.60 7.41 -16.58
N THR A 83 -3.36 8.72 -16.78
CA THR A 83 -2.40 9.52 -16.01
C THR A 83 -3.03 10.85 -15.56
N ASP A 84 -2.54 11.40 -14.44
CA ASP A 84 -3.02 12.66 -13.88
C ASP A 84 -2.02 13.79 -14.15
N HIS A 85 -2.55 14.94 -14.54
CA HIS A 85 -1.77 16.15 -14.76
C HIS A 85 -1.15 16.73 -13.47
N ALA A 86 -1.73 16.40 -12.32
CA ALA A 86 -1.22 16.69 -10.97
C ALA A 86 -0.87 18.16 -10.71
N SER A 87 -1.55 19.09 -11.39
CA SER A 87 -1.55 20.55 -11.14
C SER A 87 -0.25 21.09 -10.51
N ILE A 88 -0.33 21.44 -9.22
CA ILE A 88 0.78 22.05 -8.46
C ILE A 88 2.03 21.16 -8.43
N ALA A 89 1.87 19.85 -8.26
CA ALA A 89 3.02 18.94 -8.13
C ALA A 89 3.84 18.88 -9.44
N THR A 90 3.19 18.91 -10.58
CA THR A 90 3.83 18.93 -11.90
C THR A 90 4.41 20.31 -12.20
N GLU A 91 3.67 21.39 -11.94
CA GLU A 91 4.15 22.75 -12.16
C GLU A 91 5.44 23.03 -11.36
N VAL A 92 5.50 22.62 -10.08
CA VAL A 92 6.71 22.74 -9.26
C VAL A 92 7.89 21.99 -9.88
N LYS A 93 7.68 20.78 -10.42
CA LYS A 93 8.75 20.00 -11.08
C LYS A 93 9.25 20.66 -12.36
N ILE A 94 8.37 21.23 -13.16
CA ILE A 94 8.74 21.96 -14.37
C ILE A 94 9.54 23.21 -14.00
N ILE A 95 9.09 23.97 -12.98
CA ILE A 95 9.81 25.15 -12.49
C ILE A 95 11.20 24.79 -11.94
N GLU A 96 11.32 23.67 -11.20
CA GLU A 96 12.62 23.17 -10.73
C GLU A 96 13.57 22.87 -11.91
N ALA A 97 13.07 22.21 -12.96
CA ALA A 97 13.85 21.92 -14.16
C ALA A 97 14.25 23.20 -14.90
N MET A 98 13.32 24.14 -15.06
CA MET A 98 13.59 25.45 -15.69
C MET A 98 14.65 26.25 -14.92
N ARG A 99 14.58 26.24 -13.59
CA ARG A 99 15.56 26.93 -12.73
C ARG A 99 16.97 26.38 -12.93
N ALA A 100 17.08 25.05 -13.11
CA ALA A 100 18.39 24.44 -13.42
C ALA A 100 18.96 24.88 -14.78
N GLU A 101 18.10 25.32 -15.70
CA GLU A 101 18.46 25.88 -17.00
C GLU A 101 18.65 27.42 -16.99
N GLY A 102 18.33 28.07 -15.86
CA GLY A 102 18.40 29.54 -15.73
C GLY A 102 17.22 30.27 -16.36
N VAL A 103 16.08 29.59 -16.59
CA VAL A 103 14.86 30.15 -17.20
C VAL A 103 13.79 30.29 -16.14
N THR A 104 13.08 31.41 -16.12
CA THR A 104 11.94 31.64 -15.24
C THR A 104 10.60 31.42 -15.96
N LYS A 105 9.54 31.29 -15.19
CA LYS A 105 8.18 31.18 -15.72
C LYS A 105 7.76 32.44 -16.48
N GLU A 106 8.15 33.58 -15.95
CA GLU A 106 7.89 34.93 -16.51
C GLU A 106 8.60 35.15 -17.86
N ASP A 107 9.80 34.57 -18.04
CA ASP A 107 10.56 34.66 -19.30
C ASP A 107 9.81 33.96 -20.47
N LEU A 108 9.10 32.87 -20.19
CA LEU A 108 8.34 32.13 -21.19
C LEU A 108 6.94 32.69 -21.43
N GLY A 109 6.37 33.33 -20.42
CA GLY A 109 4.95 33.68 -20.43
C GLY A 109 4.07 32.40 -20.31
N ARG A 110 2.75 32.59 -20.19
CA ARG A 110 1.81 31.48 -19.99
C ARG A 110 1.83 30.46 -21.14
N GLU A 111 1.83 30.92 -22.39
CA GLU A 111 1.78 30.03 -23.55
C GLU A 111 3.04 29.18 -23.66
N GLY A 112 4.23 29.79 -23.59
CA GLY A 112 5.50 29.05 -23.65
C GLY A 112 5.69 28.09 -22.46
N PHE A 113 5.18 28.45 -21.28
CA PHE A 113 5.18 27.53 -20.13
C PHE A 113 4.26 26.31 -20.37
N LEU A 114 3.07 26.52 -20.93
CA LEU A 114 2.14 25.44 -21.25
C LEU A 114 2.68 24.49 -22.33
N GLU A 115 3.34 25.03 -23.37
CA GLU A 115 4.02 24.19 -24.36
C GLU A 115 5.03 23.26 -23.69
N ARG A 116 5.86 23.78 -22.80
CA ARG A 116 6.82 22.98 -22.03
C ARG A 116 6.15 21.98 -21.11
N ALA A 117 5.02 22.30 -20.52
CA ALA A 117 4.26 21.39 -19.70
C ALA A 117 3.65 20.21 -20.51
N TRP A 118 3.22 20.46 -21.73
CA TRP A 118 2.79 19.39 -22.64
C TRP A 118 3.93 18.49 -23.10
N GLU A 119 5.14 19.05 -23.33
CA GLU A 119 6.35 18.25 -23.60
C GLU A 119 6.69 17.36 -22.40
N TRP A 120 6.63 17.92 -21.19
CA TRP A 120 6.80 17.19 -19.94
C TRP A 120 5.81 16.02 -19.82
N LYS A 121 4.52 16.27 -20.12
CA LYS A 121 3.48 15.22 -20.15
C LYS A 121 3.84 14.10 -21.11
N LYS A 122 4.30 14.43 -22.30
CA LYS A 122 4.66 13.44 -23.32
C LYS A 122 5.82 12.56 -22.85
N GLU A 123 6.82 13.13 -22.22
CA GLU A 123 7.99 12.39 -21.71
C GLU A 123 7.61 11.49 -20.52
N TYR A 124 7.12 12.10 -19.43
CA TYR A 124 6.89 11.38 -18.17
C TYR A 124 5.64 10.50 -18.20
N GLY A 125 4.59 10.91 -18.90
CA GLY A 125 3.42 10.05 -19.12
C GLY A 125 3.80 8.79 -19.90
N GLY A 126 4.56 8.93 -20.99
CA GLY A 126 5.07 7.79 -21.76
C GLY A 126 5.96 6.86 -20.95
N ARG A 127 6.80 7.42 -20.06
CA ARG A 127 7.64 6.64 -19.15
C ARG A 127 6.83 5.82 -18.16
N ILE A 128 5.81 6.43 -17.53
CA ILE A 128 4.91 5.77 -16.60
C ILE A 128 4.22 4.58 -17.26
N ILE A 129 3.67 4.76 -18.46
CA ILE A 129 3.01 3.68 -19.22
C ILE A 129 3.98 2.56 -19.53
N SER A 130 5.22 2.88 -19.94
CA SER A 130 6.25 1.88 -20.17
C SER A 130 6.58 1.08 -18.90
N GLN A 131 6.65 1.74 -17.74
CA GLN A 131 6.88 1.07 -16.46
C GLN A 131 5.73 0.13 -16.07
N LEU A 132 4.47 0.54 -16.29
CA LEU A 132 3.29 -0.31 -16.06
C LEU A 132 3.28 -1.53 -16.98
N LYS A 133 3.65 -1.37 -18.24
CA LYS A 133 3.78 -2.49 -19.19
C LYS A 133 4.87 -3.47 -18.74
N LYS A 134 5.99 -2.99 -18.25
CA LYS A 134 7.07 -3.84 -17.69
C LYS A 134 6.64 -4.59 -16.43
N LEU A 135 5.76 -4.02 -15.62
CA LEU A 135 5.17 -4.70 -14.45
C LEU A 135 4.19 -5.82 -14.86
N GLY A 136 3.77 -5.85 -16.13
CA GLY A 136 2.81 -6.82 -16.66
C GLY A 136 1.35 -6.41 -16.52
N SER A 137 1.08 -5.12 -16.30
CA SER A 137 -0.29 -4.61 -16.12
C SER A 137 -1.15 -4.86 -17.35
N SER A 138 -2.27 -5.55 -17.19
CA SER A 138 -3.19 -5.93 -18.28
C SER A 138 -4.30 -4.91 -18.51
N CYS A 139 -3.92 -3.63 -18.54
CA CYS A 139 -4.82 -2.52 -18.83
C CYS A 139 -5.29 -2.51 -20.30
N ASP A 140 -6.49 -2.01 -20.53
CA ASP A 140 -6.97 -1.70 -21.86
C ASP A 140 -6.29 -0.42 -22.40
N TRP A 141 -5.11 -0.57 -23.00
CA TRP A 141 -4.30 0.53 -23.51
C TRP A 141 -4.93 1.27 -24.70
N ASP A 142 -5.89 0.68 -25.38
CA ASP A 142 -6.66 1.35 -26.44
C ASP A 142 -7.58 2.44 -25.84
N ARG A 143 -7.85 2.39 -24.54
CA ARG A 143 -8.68 3.32 -23.77
C ARG A 143 -7.89 4.24 -22.84
N GLU A 144 -6.56 4.36 -23.03
CA GLU A 144 -5.74 5.25 -22.23
C GLU A 144 -6.29 6.68 -22.21
N ARG A 145 -6.42 7.26 -20.99
CA ARG A 145 -6.93 8.60 -20.76
C ARG A 145 -5.89 9.48 -20.04
N PHE A 146 -6.07 10.76 -20.17
CA PHE A 146 -5.34 11.78 -19.43
C PHE A 146 -6.32 12.78 -18.82
N THR A 147 -6.16 13.13 -17.55
CA THR A 147 -7.12 14.01 -16.85
C THR A 147 -7.36 15.36 -17.53
N MET A 148 -6.44 15.82 -18.39
CA MET A 148 -6.59 17.03 -19.20
C MET A 148 -6.81 16.76 -20.70
N ASP A 149 -7.19 15.53 -21.11
CA ASP A 149 -7.61 15.31 -22.48
C ASP A 149 -8.95 16.03 -22.76
N GLU A 150 -9.30 16.15 -24.04
CA GLU A 150 -10.47 16.91 -24.47
C GLU A 150 -11.76 16.44 -23.80
N GLY A 151 -12.01 15.12 -23.72
CA GLY A 151 -13.21 14.57 -23.10
C GLY A 151 -13.26 14.82 -21.60
N CYS A 152 -12.15 14.61 -20.88
CA CYS A 152 -12.07 14.91 -19.46
C CYS A 152 -12.18 16.42 -19.18
N ASN A 153 -11.59 17.26 -20.01
CA ASN A 153 -11.72 18.71 -19.88
C ASN A 153 -13.17 19.19 -20.10
N ASN A 154 -13.89 18.60 -21.06
CA ASN A 154 -15.30 18.88 -21.28
C ASN A 154 -16.15 18.45 -20.08
N ALA A 155 -15.85 17.31 -19.47
CA ALA A 155 -16.50 16.86 -18.24
C ALA A 155 -16.29 17.83 -17.08
N VAL A 156 -15.06 18.30 -16.88
CA VAL A 156 -14.71 19.28 -15.83
C VAL A 156 -15.49 20.58 -16.04
N THR A 157 -15.52 21.10 -17.25
CA THR A 157 -16.23 22.33 -17.59
C THR A 157 -17.73 22.19 -17.38
N GLU A 158 -18.31 21.05 -17.79
CA GLU A 158 -19.74 20.75 -17.58
C GLU A 158 -20.10 20.73 -16.11
N VAL A 159 -19.30 20.03 -15.27
CA VAL A 159 -19.51 19.94 -13.82
C VAL A 159 -19.43 21.30 -13.18
N PHE A 160 -18.43 22.11 -13.52
CA PHE A 160 -18.26 23.44 -12.96
C PHE A 160 -19.49 24.32 -13.27
N CYS A 161 -19.92 24.38 -14.51
CA CYS A 161 -21.09 25.17 -14.94
C CYS A 161 -22.37 24.70 -14.23
N LYS A 162 -22.66 23.40 -14.22
CA LYS A 162 -23.84 22.85 -13.57
C LYS A 162 -23.86 23.09 -12.06
N MET A 163 -22.73 22.91 -11.40
CA MET A 163 -22.67 23.16 -9.94
C MET A 163 -22.76 24.63 -9.60
N HIS A 164 -22.24 25.53 -10.45
CA HIS A 164 -22.40 26.96 -10.27
C HIS A 164 -23.88 27.39 -10.45
N GLU A 165 -24.55 26.90 -11.48
CA GLU A 165 -26.00 27.16 -11.70
C GLU A 165 -26.85 26.73 -10.50
N LYS A 166 -26.51 25.60 -9.85
CA LYS A 166 -27.16 25.12 -8.64
C LYS A 166 -26.75 25.87 -7.37
N GLY A 167 -25.80 26.79 -7.47
CA GLY A 167 -25.25 27.52 -6.33
C GLY A 167 -24.38 26.69 -5.39
N TRP A 168 -23.93 25.50 -5.84
CA TRP A 168 -22.92 24.69 -5.13
C TRP A 168 -21.52 25.26 -5.28
N ILE A 169 -21.18 25.83 -6.45
CA ILE A 169 -19.92 26.56 -6.66
C ILE A 169 -20.19 28.06 -6.52
N TYR A 170 -19.36 28.75 -5.77
CA TYR A 170 -19.44 30.19 -5.56
C TYR A 170 -18.06 30.81 -5.44
N LYS A 171 -17.94 32.10 -5.72
CA LYS A 171 -16.74 32.93 -5.48
C LYS A 171 -16.94 33.76 -4.22
N GLY A 172 -16.02 33.64 -3.27
CA GLY A 172 -16.13 34.35 -1.98
C GLY A 172 -14.78 34.61 -1.34
N SER A 173 -14.76 35.58 -0.41
CA SER A 173 -13.60 35.85 0.45
C SER A 173 -13.67 34.97 1.68
N ARG A 174 -12.65 34.13 1.87
CA ARG A 174 -12.49 33.29 3.05
C ARG A 174 -11.01 33.20 3.42
N ILE A 175 -10.75 32.81 4.65
CA ILE A 175 -9.40 32.47 5.04
C ILE A 175 -9.03 31.12 4.43
N ILE A 176 -7.88 31.05 3.80
CA ILE A 176 -7.32 29.88 3.12
C ILE A 176 -5.87 29.68 3.55
N ASN A 177 -5.36 28.47 3.37
CA ASN A 177 -3.94 28.20 3.48
C ASN A 177 -3.24 28.68 2.21
N TRP A 178 -2.25 29.55 2.37
CA TRP A 178 -1.49 30.11 1.26
C TRP A 178 -0.02 29.69 1.33
N CYS A 179 0.54 29.24 0.22
CA CYS A 179 1.97 28.99 0.11
C CYS A 179 2.68 30.18 -0.54
N PRO A 180 3.50 30.95 0.20
CA PRO A 180 4.15 32.13 -0.35
C PRO A 180 5.27 31.85 -1.36
N VAL A 181 5.79 30.61 -1.39
CA VAL A 181 6.83 30.19 -2.36
C VAL A 181 6.20 29.68 -3.65
N CYS A 182 5.15 28.87 -3.56
CA CYS A 182 4.41 28.40 -4.73
C CYS A 182 3.41 29.44 -5.24
N ASN A 183 3.16 30.47 -4.46
CA ASN A 183 2.27 31.59 -4.76
C ASN A 183 0.84 31.14 -5.13
N THR A 184 0.31 30.19 -4.37
CA THR A 184 -1.01 29.59 -4.60
C THR A 184 -1.66 29.13 -3.31
N SER A 185 -3.00 29.02 -3.34
CA SER A 185 -3.79 28.36 -2.30
C SER A 185 -3.49 26.86 -2.28
N ILE A 186 -3.50 26.27 -1.09
CA ILE A 186 -3.39 24.83 -0.86
C ILE A 186 -4.54 24.35 0.01
N SER A 187 -4.94 23.09 -0.14
CA SER A 187 -6.00 22.51 0.69
C SER A 187 -5.51 22.17 2.09
N ASP A 188 -6.42 22.05 3.06
CA ASP A 188 -6.07 21.66 4.44
C ASP A 188 -5.31 20.33 4.51
N ALA A 189 -5.61 19.43 3.62
CA ALA A 189 -4.99 18.11 3.57
C ALA A 189 -3.56 18.12 2.95
N GLU A 190 -3.16 19.19 2.25
CA GLU A 190 -1.80 19.41 1.73
C GLU A 190 -0.89 20.09 2.77
N VAL A 191 -1.40 20.34 3.97
CA VAL A 191 -0.65 20.91 5.08
C VAL A 191 -0.11 19.81 5.98
N GLU A 192 1.21 19.69 6.03
CA GLU A 192 1.91 18.82 6.99
C GLU A 192 2.27 19.60 8.24
N TYR A 193 1.81 19.16 9.40
CA TYR A 193 2.18 19.76 10.66
C TYR A 193 3.49 19.19 11.18
N GLN A 194 4.43 20.09 11.49
CA GLN A 194 5.75 19.73 12.01
C GLN A 194 5.98 20.44 13.34
N GLU A 195 6.51 19.72 14.30
CA GLU A 195 6.94 20.27 15.57
C GLU A 195 8.15 21.20 15.36
N GLN A 196 8.00 22.47 15.71
CA GLN A 196 9.07 23.47 15.61
C GLN A 196 9.29 24.15 16.95
N ALA A 197 10.56 24.31 17.30
CA ALA A 197 10.95 25.16 18.41
C ALA A 197 10.72 26.64 18.04
N GLY A 198 10.01 27.35 18.87
CA GLY A 198 9.68 28.74 18.73
C GLY A 198 9.57 29.41 20.08
N HIS A 199 8.82 30.49 20.14
CA HIS A 199 8.61 31.20 21.37
C HIS A 199 7.15 31.59 21.54
N PHE A 200 6.75 31.79 22.78
CA PHE A 200 5.59 32.57 23.17
C PHE A 200 6.07 33.96 23.58
N TRP A 201 5.65 34.97 22.81
CA TRP A 201 5.90 36.38 23.12
C TRP A 201 4.71 36.89 23.92
N HIS A 202 4.92 37.27 25.16
CA HIS A 202 3.92 37.92 26.02
C HIS A 202 3.98 39.41 25.78
N ILE A 203 2.93 39.95 25.15
CA ILE A 203 2.83 41.36 24.75
C ILE A 203 1.66 42.00 25.49
N GLN A 204 1.78 43.27 25.83
CA GLN A 204 0.73 44.01 26.50
C GLN A 204 0.28 45.19 25.66
N TYR A 205 -1.04 45.35 25.60
CA TYR A 205 -1.69 46.50 24.96
C TYR A 205 -2.24 47.46 26.04
N PRO A 206 -1.95 48.76 25.97
CA PRO A 206 -2.53 49.77 26.91
C PRO A 206 -4.05 49.83 26.74
N VAL A 207 -4.78 49.77 27.85
CA VAL A 207 -6.23 50.00 27.88
C VAL A 207 -6.51 51.48 27.67
N MET A 208 -7.53 51.83 26.88
CA MET A 208 -7.94 53.20 26.70
C MET A 208 -8.66 53.71 27.94
N ASP A 209 -8.25 54.88 28.46
CA ASP A 209 -8.92 55.55 29.56
C ASP A 209 -10.22 56.25 29.13
N ASP A 210 -10.95 56.83 30.09
CA ASP A 210 -12.21 57.51 29.81
C ASP A 210 -12.02 58.81 28.99
N ASN A 211 -10.80 59.31 28.89
CA ASN A 211 -10.46 60.48 28.08
C ASN A 211 -10.09 60.11 26.64
N GLY A 212 -10.03 58.85 26.34
CA GLY A 212 -9.62 58.34 25.00
C GLY A 212 -8.09 58.26 24.82
N GLU A 213 -7.29 58.31 25.89
CA GLU A 213 -5.84 58.20 25.86
C GLU A 213 -5.39 56.80 26.31
N PRO A 214 -4.25 56.27 25.80
CA PRO A 214 -3.71 55.00 26.26
C PRO A 214 -3.26 55.06 27.72
N SER A 215 -3.76 54.16 28.58
CA SER A 215 -3.37 54.07 29.98
C SER A 215 -1.88 53.79 30.14
N LYS A 216 -1.27 54.36 31.17
CA LYS A 216 0.11 54.08 31.56
C LYS A 216 0.22 53.03 32.65
N THR A 217 -0.91 52.56 33.18
CA THR A 217 -0.97 51.69 34.35
C THR A 217 -1.88 50.48 34.15
N GLU A 218 -2.81 50.53 33.21
CA GLU A 218 -3.73 49.41 32.92
C GLU A 218 -3.42 48.85 31.52
N PHE A 219 -3.04 47.57 31.47
CA PHE A 219 -2.65 46.87 30.26
C PHE A 219 -3.39 45.53 30.18
N LEU A 220 -3.67 45.10 28.96
CA LEU A 220 -4.18 43.76 28.66
C LEU A 220 -3.06 42.94 28.04
N THR A 221 -2.65 41.88 28.68
CA THR A 221 -1.52 41.02 28.26
C THR A 221 -2.01 39.73 27.59
N PHE A 222 -1.49 39.43 26.44
CA PHE A 222 -1.71 38.16 25.74
C PHE A 222 -0.38 37.52 25.32
N ALA A 223 -0.42 36.24 24.94
CA ALA A 223 0.74 35.55 24.40
C ALA A 223 0.48 35.11 22.94
N THR A 224 1.48 35.25 22.09
CA THR A 224 1.38 34.85 20.68
C THR A 224 2.65 34.19 20.20
N THR A 225 2.49 33.22 19.26
CA THR A 225 3.62 32.60 18.52
C THR A 225 3.95 33.37 17.24
N ARG A 226 3.12 34.36 16.85
CA ARG A 226 3.21 35.09 15.60
C ARG A 226 3.09 36.61 15.83
N PRO A 227 4.11 37.27 16.41
CA PRO A 227 4.07 38.73 16.70
C PRO A 227 3.85 39.59 15.45
N GLU A 228 4.33 39.16 14.27
CA GLU A 228 4.18 39.91 13.03
C GLU A 228 2.71 40.12 12.64
N THR A 229 1.82 39.19 12.97
CA THR A 229 0.40 39.33 12.60
C THR A 229 -0.35 40.37 13.44
N MET A 230 0.23 40.81 14.58
CA MET A 230 -0.39 41.81 15.44
C MET A 230 -0.73 43.11 14.71
N LEU A 231 0.04 43.44 13.67
CA LEU A 231 -0.22 44.65 12.86
C LEU A 231 -1.63 44.64 12.22
N GLY A 232 -2.22 43.43 12.04
CA GLY A 232 -3.57 43.22 11.53
C GLY A 232 -4.63 43.00 12.61
N ASP A 233 -4.32 43.16 13.90
CA ASP A 233 -5.29 42.91 14.96
C ASP A 233 -6.45 43.91 14.88
N THR A 234 -7.67 43.37 15.02
CA THR A 234 -8.91 44.16 14.99
C THR A 234 -9.73 44.06 16.28
N ALA A 235 -9.32 43.19 17.18
CA ALA A 235 -9.84 43.10 18.55
C ALA A 235 -8.86 42.35 19.47
N VAL A 236 -9.14 42.37 20.76
CA VAL A 236 -8.63 41.46 21.77
C VAL A 236 -9.83 40.77 22.43
N ALA A 237 -9.80 39.47 22.58
CA ALA A 237 -10.90 38.69 23.15
C ALA A 237 -10.60 38.21 24.58
N VAL A 238 -11.65 38.23 25.42
CA VAL A 238 -11.66 37.69 26.79
C VAL A 238 -12.89 36.81 26.97
N HIS A 239 -12.80 35.83 27.89
CA HIS A 239 -13.96 34.97 28.18
C HIS A 239 -15.04 35.67 28.99
N PRO A 240 -16.35 35.48 28.73
CA PRO A 240 -17.42 36.13 29.45
C PRO A 240 -17.41 35.92 30.98
N ASP A 241 -16.95 34.75 31.40
CA ASP A 241 -16.97 34.34 32.81
C ASP A 241 -15.60 34.56 33.52
N ASP A 242 -14.61 35.16 32.87
CA ASP A 242 -13.31 35.41 33.47
C ASP A 242 -13.37 36.67 34.34
N GLU A 243 -13.41 36.44 35.63
CA GLU A 243 -13.48 37.53 36.66
C GLU A 243 -12.33 38.53 36.55
N ARG A 244 -11.16 38.09 36.05
CA ARG A 244 -9.99 38.96 35.91
C ARG A 244 -10.20 40.12 34.97
N TYR A 245 -11.06 39.94 33.97
CA TYR A 245 -11.23 40.86 32.86
C TYR A 245 -12.65 41.43 32.75
N LYS A 246 -13.58 41.10 33.65
CA LYS A 246 -14.96 41.64 33.62
C LYS A 246 -15.02 43.15 33.62
N HIS A 247 -14.13 43.82 34.31
CA HIS A 247 -14.06 45.29 34.39
C HIS A 247 -13.59 45.94 33.06
N LEU A 248 -13.09 45.13 32.13
CA LEU A 248 -12.63 45.56 30.82
C LEU A 248 -13.66 45.32 29.70
N HIS A 249 -14.80 44.64 30.00
CA HIS A 249 -15.85 44.43 29.02
C HIS A 249 -16.35 45.76 28.44
N GLY A 250 -16.37 45.86 27.09
CA GLY A 250 -16.78 47.05 26.39
C GLY A 250 -15.73 48.18 26.30
N LYS A 251 -14.57 48.02 26.97
CA LYS A 251 -13.44 48.93 26.78
C LYS A 251 -12.69 48.66 25.47
N LYS A 252 -11.69 49.48 25.21
CA LYS A 252 -10.81 49.39 24.02
C LYS A 252 -9.35 49.32 24.46
N VAL A 253 -8.47 48.86 23.58
CA VAL A 253 -7.03 48.95 23.77
C VAL A 253 -6.37 49.67 22.60
N MET A 254 -5.19 50.23 22.86
CA MET A 254 -4.32 50.75 21.80
C MET A 254 -3.44 49.65 21.25
N LEU A 255 -3.57 49.33 19.97
CA LEU A 255 -2.63 48.48 19.23
C LEU A 255 -1.34 49.31 19.00
N PRO A 256 -0.23 48.94 19.67
CA PRO A 256 1.02 49.70 19.52
C PRO A 256 1.61 49.55 18.10
N LEU A 257 2.61 50.33 17.79
CA LEU A 257 3.33 50.40 16.52
C LEU A 257 2.51 50.92 15.32
N ILE A 258 1.22 50.59 15.25
CA ILE A 258 0.26 51.07 14.23
C ILE A 258 -0.62 52.17 14.79
N ASN A 259 -0.69 52.35 16.11
CA ASN A 259 -1.51 53.33 16.82
C ASN A 259 -3.02 53.22 16.46
N ARG A 260 -3.54 51.99 16.39
CA ARG A 260 -4.94 51.69 16.10
C ARG A 260 -5.69 51.37 17.40
N VAL A 261 -6.81 52.00 17.61
CA VAL A 261 -7.71 51.68 18.75
C VAL A 261 -8.62 50.51 18.33
N ILE A 262 -8.59 49.42 19.08
CA ILE A 262 -9.34 48.21 18.83
C ILE A 262 -10.20 47.83 20.04
N PRO A 263 -11.39 47.20 19.86
CA PRO A 263 -12.27 46.82 20.96
C PRO A 263 -11.74 45.59 21.72
N ILE A 264 -12.15 45.51 22.99
CA ILE A 264 -12.12 44.27 23.77
C ILE A 264 -13.47 43.56 23.55
N VAL A 265 -13.46 42.42 22.89
CA VAL A 265 -14.66 41.60 22.64
C VAL A 265 -14.78 40.45 23.66
N VAL A 266 -16.02 40.06 23.94
CA VAL A 266 -16.29 38.98 24.89
C VAL A 266 -16.73 37.73 24.10
N ASP A 267 -15.96 36.66 24.12
CA ASP A 267 -16.24 35.48 23.33
C ASP A 267 -15.85 34.19 24.09
N SER A 268 -16.76 33.21 24.09
CA SER A 268 -16.54 31.91 24.77
C SER A 268 -15.49 31.04 24.08
N TYR A 269 -14.98 31.43 22.93
CA TYR A 269 -13.83 30.81 22.28
C TYR A 269 -12.55 30.87 23.11
N VAL A 270 -12.39 31.88 23.95
CA VAL A 270 -11.20 32.09 24.78
C VAL A 270 -11.14 31.03 25.89
N ASP A 271 -10.04 30.32 25.97
CA ASP A 271 -9.77 29.44 27.10
C ASP A 271 -9.18 30.26 28.29
N MET A 272 -9.91 30.29 29.40
CA MET A 272 -9.51 31.07 30.60
C MET A 272 -8.25 30.55 31.28
N GLU A 273 -7.95 29.22 31.10
CA GLU A 273 -6.81 28.57 31.75
C GLU A 273 -5.56 28.53 30.85
N PHE A 274 -5.72 28.82 29.58
CA PHE A 274 -4.60 28.80 28.63
C PHE A 274 -3.91 30.18 28.56
N GLY A 275 -2.59 30.20 28.81
CA GLY A 275 -1.77 31.40 28.77
C GLY A 275 -2.22 32.47 29.73
N THR A 276 -2.61 33.65 29.23
CA THR A 276 -3.11 34.76 30.03
C THR A 276 -4.64 34.77 30.15
N GLY A 277 -5.36 33.92 29.42
CA GLY A 277 -6.83 33.99 29.25
C GLY A 277 -7.26 35.14 28.33
N VAL A 278 -6.36 35.67 27.52
CA VAL A 278 -6.59 36.78 26.57
C VAL A 278 -6.03 36.33 25.21
N VAL A 279 -6.81 36.57 24.16
CA VAL A 279 -6.42 36.25 22.78
C VAL A 279 -6.50 37.50 21.91
N LYS A 280 -5.43 37.80 21.17
CA LYS A 280 -5.48 38.78 20.10
C LYS A 280 -6.30 38.24 18.93
N ILE A 281 -7.09 39.07 18.27
CA ILE A 281 -7.94 38.65 17.16
C ILE A 281 -7.48 39.30 15.86
N THR A 282 -6.96 38.45 14.95
CA THR A 282 -6.47 38.82 13.63
C THR A 282 -7.25 38.09 12.53
N PRO A 283 -8.46 38.46 12.18
CA PRO A 283 -9.36 37.70 11.30
C PRO A 283 -8.77 37.36 9.93
N ALA A 284 -7.83 38.16 9.45
CA ALA A 284 -7.19 37.98 8.16
C ALA A 284 -6.06 36.90 8.14
N HIS A 285 -5.59 36.46 9.32
CA HIS A 285 -4.37 35.62 9.45
C HIS A 285 -4.49 34.42 10.38
N ASP A 286 -5.69 34.13 10.90
CA ASP A 286 -5.99 32.97 11.69
C ASP A 286 -7.41 32.48 11.45
N PRO A 287 -7.64 31.17 11.18
CA PRO A 287 -8.97 30.63 10.90
C PRO A 287 -9.97 30.78 12.06
N ASN A 288 -9.49 30.65 13.31
CA ASN A 288 -10.36 30.77 14.48
C ASN A 288 -10.71 32.24 14.73
N ASP A 289 -9.72 33.14 14.57
CA ASP A 289 -9.92 34.60 14.67
C ASP A 289 -10.87 35.11 13.59
N PHE A 290 -10.87 34.48 12.39
CA PHE A 290 -11.81 34.77 11.32
C PHE A 290 -13.28 34.51 11.74
N GLU A 291 -13.52 33.39 12.40
CA GLU A 291 -14.87 33.04 12.89
C GLU A 291 -15.30 33.96 14.07
N VAL A 292 -14.36 34.32 14.97
CA VAL A 292 -14.60 35.36 15.98
C VAL A 292 -14.91 36.71 15.33
N GLY A 293 -14.15 37.08 14.31
CA GLY A 293 -14.33 38.28 13.51
C GLY A 293 -15.72 38.36 12.90
N LYS A 294 -16.23 37.28 12.33
CA LYS A 294 -17.61 37.23 11.80
C LYS A 294 -18.68 37.41 12.89
N ARG A 295 -18.55 36.74 14.05
CA ARG A 295 -19.50 36.86 15.16
C ARG A 295 -19.59 38.26 15.71
N HIS A 296 -18.44 38.97 15.73
CA HIS A 296 -18.34 40.35 16.26
C HIS A 296 -18.32 41.43 15.18
N ASN A 297 -18.50 41.05 13.90
CA ASN A 297 -18.47 41.95 12.75
C ASN A 297 -17.19 42.82 12.72
N LEU A 298 -16.02 42.21 12.94
CA LEU A 298 -14.74 42.88 12.98
C LEU A 298 -14.19 43.12 11.56
N PRO A 299 -13.40 44.17 11.33
CA PRO A 299 -12.71 44.33 10.05
C PRO A 299 -11.68 43.23 9.78
N GLU A 300 -11.50 42.86 8.53
CA GLU A 300 -10.52 41.91 8.04
C GLU A 300 -9.32 42.67 7.45
N ILE A 301 -8.22 42.78 8.20
CA ILE A 301 -7.05 43.56 7.77
C ILE A 301 -5.92 42.61 7.41
N ASN A 302 -5.74 42.37 6.12
CA ASN A 302 -4.61 41.61 5.60
C ASN A 302 -3.35 42.48 5.62
N ILE A 303 -2.27 41.98 6.23
CA ILE A 303 -0.97 42.69 6.37
C ILE A 303 0.15 42.11 5.51
N MET A 304 -0.13 41.06 4.73
CA MET A 304 0.88 40.38 3.93
C MET A 304 0.55 40.45 2.44
N ASN A 305 1.58 40.56 1.62
CA ASN A 305 1.55 40.28 0.19
C ASN A 305 1.55 38.77 -0.10
N ASP A 306 1.44 38.39 -1.35
CA ASP A 306 1.37 36.98 -1.77
C ASP A 306 2.68 36.20 -1.53
N ASP A 307 3.81 36.91 -1.50
CA ASP A 307 5.13 36.38 -1.15
C ASP A 307 5.43 36.40 0.37
N ALA A 308 4.41 36.73 1.19
CA ALA A 308 4.49 36.91 2.64
C ALA A 308 5.43 38.04 3.10
N THR A 309 5.73 39.00 2.25
CA THR A 309 6.27 40.31 2.70
C THR A 309 5.15 41.16 3.30
N ILE A 310 5.49 42.01 4.24
CA ILE A 310 4.51 42.93 4.87
C ILE A 310 4.03 43.95 3.84
N ASN A 311 2.73 44.16 3.73
CA ASN A 311 2.13 45.13 2.82
C ASN A 311 1.96 46.52 3.49
N ALA A 312 1.37 47.46 2.77
CA ALA A 312 1.15 48.82 3.24
C ALA A 312 0.35 48.94 4.57
N ASN A 313 -0.50 47.97 4.90
CA ASN A 313 -1.23 47.93 6.18
C ASN A 313 -0.30 47.69 7.38
N GLY A 314 0.91 47.20 7.16
CA GLY A 314 1.94 47.01 8.19
C GLY A 314 2.74 48.28 8.48
N GLY A 315 2.41 49.41 7.84
CA GLY A 315 3.03 50.74 8.10
C GLY A 315 4.53 50.69 7.84
N LYS A 316 5.34 51.10 8.82
CA LYS A 316 6.81 51.18 8.66
C LYS A 316 7.52 49.85 8.39
N PHE A 317 6.85 48.71 8.57
CA PHE A 317 7.37 47.38 8.29
C PHE A 317 7.10 46.94 6.85
N GLU A 318 6.46 47.76 6.03
CA GLU A 318 6.17 47.47 4.61
C GLU A 318 7.43 47.02 3.86
N GLY A 319 7.28 45.95 3.05
CA GLY A 319 8.35 45.37 2.24
C GLY A 319 9.28 44.41 2.98
N LEU A 320 9.18 44.27 4.31
CA LEU A 320 9.98 43.28 5.06
C LEU A 320 9.41 41.89 4.92
N ASP A 321 10.31 40.90 4.84
CA ASP A 321 9.93 39.49 5.03
C ASP A 321 9.27 39.29 6.40
N ARG A 322 8.27 38.42 6.47
CA ARG A 322 7.51 38.14 7.71
C ARG A 322 8.36 37.84 8.93
N TYR A 323 9.46 37.11 8.78
CA TYR A 323 10.34 36.75 9.91
C TYR A 323 11.27 37.90 10.30
N GLU A 324 11.67 38.71 9.34
CA GLU A 324 12.43 39.92 9.61
C GLU A 324 11.56 40.98 10.28
N ALA A 325 10.31 41.12 9.81
CA ALA A 325 9.33 41.97 10.46
C ALA A 325 9.07 41.53 11.91
N ARG A 326 8.94 40.22 12.17
CA ARG A 326 8.79 39.64 13.50
C ARG A 326 9.92 40.09 14.44
N LYS A 327 11.18 39.99 13.99
CA LYS A 327 12.35 40.40 14.79
C LYS A 327 12.31 41.88 15.13
N GLN A 328 12.02 42.72 14.15
CA GLN A 328 11.96 44.17 14.37
C GLN A 328 10.79 44.59 15.27
N ILE A 329 9.61 43.98 15.10
CA ILE A 329 8.42 44.21 15.95
C ILE A 329 8.73 43.83 17.40
N VAL A 330 9.33 42.69 17.65
CA VAL A 330 9.68 42.25 19.01
C VAL A 330 10.69 43.19 19.63
N ALA A 331 11.72 43.63 18.91
CA ALA A 331 12.72 44.58 19.41
C ALA A 331 12.11 45.95 19.75
N GLU A 332 11.18 46.44 18.94
CA GLU A 332 10.49 47.70 19.23
C GLU A 332 9.52 47.60 20.41
N LEU A 333 8.79 46.52 20.52
CA LEU A 333 7.93 46.26 21.70
C LEU A 333 8.73 46.20 23.00
N ASP A 334 9.92 45.61 22.96
CA ASP A 334 10.85 45.59 24.09
C ASP A 334 11.33 47.00 24.44
N ALA A 335 11.75 47.75 23.44
CA ALA A 335 12.18 49.17 23.64
C ALA A 335 11.05 50.08 24.22
N LEU A 336 9.78 49.77 23.88
CA LEU A 336 8.62 50.46 24.42
C LEU A 336 8.17 49.92 25.81
N GLY A 337 8.81 48.88 26.30
CA GLY A 337 8.41 48.23 27.58
C GLY A 337 7.06 47.52 27.48
N LEU A 338 6.64 47.12 26.26
CA LEU A 338 5.40 46.43 26.00
C LEU A 338 5.60 44.92 25.78
N LEU A 339 6.83 44.43 25.73
CA LEU A 339 7.20 43.01 25.77
C LEU A 339 7.40 42.56 27.22
N VAL A 340 6.52 41.73 27.76
CA VAL A 340 6.53 41.31 29.16
C VAL A 340 7.56 40.22 29.41
N LYS A 341 7.55 39.18 28.56
CA LYS A 341 8.53 38.06 28.56
C LYS A 341 8.56 37.34 27.23
N ILE A 342 9.62 36.59 27.02
CA ILE A 342 9.74 35.61 25.96
C ILE A 342 9.87 34.26 26.62
N GLU A 343 9.08 33.28 26.20
CA GLU A 343 9.07 31.91 26.74
C GLU A 343 9.31 30.91 25.61
N ASP A 344 10.24 30.00 25.81
CA ASP A 344 10.48 28.94 24.81
C ASP A 344 9.24 28.06 24.70
N TYR A 345 8.78 27.82 23.49
CA TYR A 345 7.57 27.08 23.21
C TYR A 345 7.71 26.26 21.95
N THR A 346 7.45 24.96 22.07
CA THR A 346 7.40 24.06 20.91
C THR A 346 5.96 23.87 20.48
N HIS A 347 5.67 24.08 19.22
CA HIS A 347 4.33 23.98 18.67
C HIS A 347 4.34 23.42 17.25
N ASN A 348 3.19 22.91 16.83
CA ASN A 348 3.00 22.41 15.48
C ASN A 348 2.80 23.55 14.50
N VAL A 349 3.64 23.60 13.49
CA VAL A 349 3.57 24.59 12.40
C VAL A 349 3.21 23.89 11.11
N GLY A 350 2.19 24.40 10.42
CA GLY A 350 1.78 23.87 9.11
C GLY A 350 2.77 24.26 8.02
N ALA A 351 3.19 23.27 7.24
CA ALA A 351 4.05 23.46 6.07
C ALA A 351 3.40 22.81 4.84
N HIS A 352 3.63 23.38 3.67
CA HIS A 352 3.19 22.84 2.40
C HIS A 352 3.93 21.51 2.11
N ASP A 353 3.20 20.44 1.83
CA ASP A 353 3.74 19.08 1.64
C ASP A 353 4.76 18.99 0.49
N ARG A 354 4.70 19.87 -0.50
CA ARG A 354 5.56 19.86 -1.70
C ARG A 354 6.86 20.64 -1.50
N CYS A 355 6.77 21.91 -1.11
CA CYS A 355 7.94 22.78 -0.98
C CYS A 355 8.45 22.93 0.46
N LYS A 356 7.76 22.34 1.46
CA LYS A 356 8.08 22.39 2.89
C LYS A 356 8.12 23.80 3.49
N THR A 357 7.60 24.79 2.79
CA THR A 357 7.50 26.16 3.29
C THR A 357 6.36 26.27 4.29
N THR A 358 6.58 27.01 5.39
CA THR A 358 5.52 27.36 6.34
C THR A 358 4.41 28.13 5.62
N ILE A 359 3.19 27.62 5.71
CA ILE A 359 2.01 28.24 5.12
C ILE A 359 1.60 29.51 5.87
N GLU A 360 0.87 30.37 5.17
CA GLU A 360 0.24 31.56 5.75
C GLU A 360 -1.29 31.47 5.60
N PRO A 361 -2.03 31.38 6.70
CA PRO A 361 -3.46 31.64 6.63
C PRO A 361 -3.71 33.10 6.18
N MET A 362 -4.44 33.25 5.06
CA MET A 362 -4.70 34.57 4.47
C MET A 362 -6.12 34.64 3.94
N ILE A 363 -6.76 35.79 4.07
CA ILE A 363 -8.03 36.07 3.42
C ILE A 363 -7.78 36.35 1.93
N LYS A 364 -8.45 35.53 1.10
CA LYS A 364 -8.44 35.71 -0.36
C LYS A 364 -9.79 35.41 -0.98
N LYS A 365 -10.08 36.08 -2.09
CA LYS A 365 -11.27 35.80 -2.90
C LYS A 365 -10.99 34.63 -3.80
N GLN A 366 -11.61 33.47 -3.53
CA GLN A 366 -11.40 32.19 -4.20
C GLN A 366 -12.70 31.57 -4.64
N TRP A 367 -12.61 30.50 -5.47
CA TRP A 367 -13.74 29.65 -5.81
C TRP A 367 -13.86 28.49 -4.82
N PHE A 368 -15.08 28.22 -4.37
CA PHE A 368 -15.38 27.20 -3.38
C PHE A 368 -16.53 26.32 -3.83
N VAL A 369 -16.49 25.04 -3.37
CA VAL A 369 -17.61 24.10 -3.40
C VAL A 369 -18.24 24.03 -2.02
N LYS A 370 -19.56 24.23 -1.94
CA LYS A 370 -20.34 24.02 -0.72
C LYS A 370 -20.47 22.52 -0.45
N MET A 371 -20.02 22.07 0.72
CA MET A 371 -19.96 20.64 1.01
C MET A 371 -21.11 20.12 1.83
N ASP A 372 -21.82 20.97 2.60
CA ASP A 372 -22.83 20.58 3.59
C ASP A 372 -23.89 19.62 3.07
N GLU A 373 -24.40 19.83 1.87
CA GLU A 373 -25.43 18.99 1.26
C GLU A 373 -24.84 17.92 0.33
N LEU A 374 -23.75 18.26 -0.36
CA LEU A 374 -23.10 17.34 -1.31
C LEU A 374 -22.52 16.09 -0.64
N ILE A 375 -22.10 16.23 0.62
CA ILE A 375 -21.49 15.10 1.34
C ILE A 375 -22.51 14.09 1.88
N LYS A 376 -23.77 14.48 2.09
CA LYS A 376 -24.79 13.63 2.71
C LYS A 376 -25.03 12.30 1.99
N PRO A 377 -25.20 12.25 0.66
CA PRO A 377 -25.35 10.97 -0.05
C PRO A 377 -24.10 10.08 0.07
N ALA A 378 -22.92 10.69 0.11
CA ALA A 378 -21.66 9.95 0.26
C ALA A 378 -21.54 9.31 1.65
N VAL A 379 -21.93 10.02 2.69
CA VAL A 379 -21.99 9.49 4.07
C VAL A 379 -22.98 8.35 4.18
N GLU A 380 -24.18 8.53 3.62
CA GLU A 380 -25.25 7.53 3.67
C GLU A 380 -24.87 6.25 2.92
N ALA A 381 -24.23 6.35 1.77
CA ALA A 381 -23.81 5.19 0.97
C ALA A 381 -22.86 4.25 1.73
N VAL A 382 -21.92 4.81 2.50
CA VAL A 382 -21.02 3.98 3.34
C VAL A 382 -21.74 3.46 4.58
N LYS A 383 -22.59 4.25 5.22
CA LYS A 383 -23.38 3.81 6.40
C LYS A 383 -24.33 2.65 6.08
N THR A 384 -24.92 2.64 4.90
CA THR A 384 -25.89 1.60 4.48
C THR A 384 -25.22 0.38 3.85
N GLY A 385 -23.90 0.44 3.59
CA GLY A 385 -23.16 -0.60 2.88
C GLY A 385 -23.43 -0.61 1.37
N ASP A 386 -24.00 0.45 0.81
CA ASP A 386 -24.09 0.62 -0.65
C ASP A 386 -22.69 0.77 -1.27
N ILE A 387 -21.77 1.37 -0.52
CA ILE A 387 -20.32 1.35 -0.78
C ILE A 387 -19.61 0.72 0.40
N GLU A 388 -18.84 -0.34 0.14
CA GLU A 388 -18.06 -1.06 1.14
C GLU A 388 -16.62 -0.56 1.16
N LEU A 389 -16.08 -0.26 2.35
CA LEU A 389 -14.69 0.08 2.56
C LEU A 389 -13.93 -1.12 3.14
N ILE A 390 -12.92 -1.60 2.46
CA ILE A 390 -12.11 -2.76 2.89
C ILE A 390 -10.68 -2.32 3.17
N PRO A 391 -10.20 -2.51 4.42
CA PRO A 391 -10.88 -3.14 5.56
C PRO A 391 -11.86 -2.18 6.27
N GLU A 392 -12.89 -2.70 6.90
CA GLU A 392 -13.96 -1.97 7.60
C GLU A 392 -13.46 -0.90 8.58
N ARG A 393 -12.27 -1.10 9.18
CA ARG A 393 -11.68 -0.09 10.08
C ARG A 393 -11.46 1.28 9.40
N MET A 394 -11.44 1.35 8.08
CA MET A 394 -11.29 2.60 7.32
C MET A 394 -12.56 3.48 7.38
N ASP A 395 -13.70 2.92 7.77
CA ASP A 395 -14.94 3.67 8.01
C ASP A 395 -14.73 4.78 9.03
N LYS A 396 -13.97 4.51 10.10
CA LYS A 396 -13.65 5.52 11.13
C LYS A 396 -12.90 6.71 10.54
N THR A 397 -11.93 6.44 9.67
CA THR A 397 -11.16 7.50 8.99
C THR A 397 -12.05 8.27 8.03
N TYR A 398 -12.90 7.57 7.28
CA TYR A 398 -13.85 8.16 6.35
C TYR A 398 -14.82 9.12 7.08
N PHE A 399 -15.48 8.65 8.14
CA PHE A 399 -16.43 9.47 8.89
C PHE A 399 -15.76 10.63 9.63
N ASN A 400 -14.56 10.46 10.15
CA ASN A 400 -13.81 11.57 10.75
C ASN A 400 -13.59 12.73 9.77
N TRP A 401 -13.30 12.42 8.51
CA TRP A 401 -13.15 13.44 7.47
C TRP A 401 -14.49 14.04 7.04
N THR A 402 -15.53 13.24 6.89
CA THR A 402 -16.84 13.72 6.42
C THR A 402 -17.60 14.52 7.48
N ASP A 403 -17.46 14.16 8.76
CA ASP A 403 -18.10 14.88 9.86
C ASP A 403 -17.51 16.28 10.10
N ASN A 404 -16.24 16.48 9.69
CA ASN A 404 -15.52 17.74 9.85
C ASN A 404 -15.29 18.46 8.52
N ILE A 405 -16.02 18.08 7.47
CA ILE A 405 -15.80 18.65 6.15
C ILE A 405 -16.19 20.14 6.10
N ARG A 406 -15.37 20.94 5.44
CA ARG A 406 -15.58 22.35 5.18
C ARG A 406 -15.74 22.60 3.68
N ASP A 407 -16.18 23.83 3.32
CA ASP A 407 -16.23 24.23 1.92
C ASP A 407 -14.85 24.07 1.28
N TRP A 408 -14.81 23.45 0.13
CA TRP A 408 -13.57 23.11 -0.56
C TRP A 408 -13.13 24.24 -1.49
N CYS A 409 -11.97 24.83 -1.22
CA CYS A 409 -11.33 25.79 -2.11
C CYS A 409 -10.80 25.08 -3.36
N ILE A 410 -11.35 25.39 -4.53
CA ILE A 410 -11.03 24.72 -5.80
C ILE A 410 -10.17 25.52 -6.75
N SER A 411 -9.92 26.80 -6.50
CA SER A 411 -9.06 27.63 -7.37
C SER A 411 -7.59 27.55 -6.96
N ARG A 412 -6.70 27.50 -7.94
CA ARG A 412 -5.25 27.52 -7.80
C ARG A 412 -4.66 28.55 -8.74
N GLN A 413 -3.67 29.30 -8.26
CA GLN A 413 -2.97 30.34 -9.02
C GLN A 413 -1.82 29.73 -9.84
N LEU A 414 -2.17 28.71 -10.63
CA LEU A 414 -1.26 27.95 -11.47
C LEU A 414 -1.56 28.19 -12.95
N TRP A 415 -0.61 27.86 -13.81
CA TRP A 415 -0.83 27.87 -15.25
C TRP A 415 -1.16 26.48 -15.79
N TRP A 416 -0.62 25.42 -15.15
CA TRP A 416 -0.86 24.04 -15.53
C TRP A 416 -2.08 23.46 -14.81
N GLY A 417 -3.13 23.19 -15.55
CA GLY A 417 -4.40 22.64 -15.06
C GLY A 417 -5.60 23.09 -15.87
N HIS A 418 -6.79 22.61 -15.47
CA HIS A 418 -8.06 23.02 -16.06
C HIS A 418 -8.36 24.47 -15.73
N ARG A 419 -8.40 25.33 -16.70
CA ARG A 419 -8.69 26.74 -16.51
C ARG A 419 -10.14 26.96 -16.09
N ILE A 420 -10.39 27.80 -15.10
CA ILE A 420 -11.73 28.05 -14.58
C ILE A 420 -12.61 28.68 -15.69
N PRO A 421 -13.82 28.15 -15.99
CA PRO A 421 -14.68 28.61 -17.06
C PRO A 421 -15.54 29.80 -16.61
N ALA A 422 -14.90 30.83 -16.07
CA ALA A 422 -15.51 32.08 -15.67
C ALA A 422 -14.87 33.23 -16.43
N TYR A 423 -15.68 34.15 -16.95
CA TYR A 423 -15.25 35.24 -17.83
C TYR A 423 -15.67 36.58 -17.22
N TYR A 424 -14.71 37.42 -16.93
CA TYR A 424 -14.91 38.75 -16.33
C TYR A 424 -15.06 39.79 -17.41
N CYS A 425 -16.11 40.58 -17.30
CA CYS A 425 -16.29 41.74 -18.15
C CYS A 425 -15.19 42.78 -17.89
N ASP A 426 -14.43 43.14 -18.92
CA ASP A 426 -13.26 44.02 -18.79
C ASP A 426 -13.65 45.45 -18.32
N LYS A 427 -14.93 45.87 -18.43
CA LYS A 427 -15.41 47.19 -18.02
C LYS A 427 -15.97 47.22 -16.59
N CYS A 428 -16.80 46.28 -16.20
CA CYS A 428 -17.48 46.30 -14.90
C CYS A 428 -16.98 45.28 -13.90
N GLY A 429 -16.16 44.28 -14.33
CA GLY A 429 -15.63 43.24 -13.46
C GLY A 429 -16.63 42.16 -13.05
N GLU A 430 -17.89 42.25 -13.47
CA GLU A 430 -18.87 41.16 -13.28
C GLU A 430 -18.52 39.95 -14.12
N TYR A 431 -18.81 38.78 -13.63
CA TYR A 431 -18.42 37.53 -14.32
C TYR A 431 -19.60 36.69 -14.80
N ILE A 432 -19.36 35.94 -15.86
CA ILE A 432 -20.28 34.94 -16.42
C ILE A 432 -19.55 33.58 -16.39
N VAL A 433 -20.26 32.58 -15.92
CA VAL A 433 -19.77 31.17 -16.00
C VAL A 433 -20.38 30.54 -17.24
N SER A 434 -19.53 30.06 -18.14
CA SER A 434 -19.97 29.40 -19.38
C SER A 434 -18.87 28.47 -19.91
N LYS A 435 -19.28 27.49 -20.72
CA LYS A 435 -18.32 26.53 -21.31
C LYS A 435 -17.33 27.24 -22.25
N ASP A 436 -17.86 28.13 -23.06
CA ASP A 436 -17.10 28.89 -24.03
C ASP A 436 -17.10 30.36 -23.65
N ALA A 437 -16.16 31.13 -24.21
CA ALA A 437 -16.12 32.56 -24.04
C ALA A 437 -17.46 33.22 -24.50
N PRO A 438 -18.06 34.11 -23.68
CA PRO A 438 -19.29 34.77 -24.05
C PRO A 438 -19.15 35.56 -25.36
N THR A 439 -20.10 35.37 -26.28
CA THR A 439 -20.19 36.09 -27.55
C THR A 439 -21.18 37.27 -27.50
N SER A 440 -21.95 37.37 -26.40
CA SER A 440 -22.94 38.40 -26.21
C SER A 440 -22.37 39.53 -25.32
N ALA A 441 -22.85 40.74 -25.49
CA ALA A 441 -22.49 41.88 -24.66
C ALA A 441 -22.86 41.63 -23.18
N CYS A 442 -22.06 42.19 -22.28
CA CYS A 442 -22.30 42.07 -20.84
C CYS A 442 -23.67 42.61 -20.42
N PRO A 443 -24.49 41.83 -19.75
CA PRO A 443 -25.82 42.25 -19.37
C PRO A 443 -25.88 43.43 -18.40
N HIS A 444 -24.76 43.67 -17.68
CA HIS A 444 -24.67 44.77 -16.72
C HIS A 444 -24.21 46.12 -17.32
N CYS A 445 -23.32 46.08 -18.33
CA CYS A 445 -22.72 47.30 -18.82
C CYS A 445 -22.58 47.43 -20.35
N GLY A 446 -22.99 46.37 -21.10
CA GLY A 446 -22.96 46.35 -22.56
C GLY A 446 -21.56 46.21 -23.19
N CYS A 447 -20.52 45.89 -22.41
CA CYS A 447 -19.18 45.68 -22.94
C CYS A 447 -19.11 44.25 -23.62
N GLU A 448 -18.43 44.15 -24.74
CA GLU A 448 -18.30 42.90 -25.51
C GLU A 448 -17.02 42.11 -25.17
N ASN A 449 -16.11 42.72 -24.39
CA ASN A 449 -14.83 42.12 -24.07
C ASN A 449 -14.86 41.46 -22.69
N TYR A 450 -14.30 40.25 -22.63
CA TYR A 450 -14.20 39.44 -21.43
C TYR A 450 -12.80 38.84 -21.32
N THR A 451 -12.31 38.81 -20.10
CA THR A 451 -11.07 38.08 -19.76
C THR A 451 -11.43 36.84 -18.94
N GLN A 452 -10.94 35.67 -19.37
CA GLN A 452 -11.15 34.45 -18.61
C GLN A 452 -10.36 34.48 -17.30
N ASP A 453 -10.95 33.87 -16.26
CA ASP A 453 -10.30 33.71 -14.95
C ASP A 453 -8.87 33.13 -15.14
N PRO A 454 -7.83 33.75 -14.55
CA PRO A 454 -6.45 33.29 -14.71
C PRO A 454 -6.16 32.02 -13.95
N ASP A 455 -6.96 31.68 -12.95
CA ASP A 455 -6.75 30.53 -12.07
C ASP A 455 -7.13 29.21 -12.77
N THR A 456 -6.56 28.14 -12.28
CA THR A 456 -6.90 26.78 -12.66
C THR A 456 -7.61 26.07 -11.50
N LEU A 457 -8.26 24.96 -11.80
CA LEU A 457 -8.90 24.13 -10.81
C LEU A 457 -7.88 23.22 -10.08
N ASP A 458 -8.17 22.93 -8.82
CA ASP A 458 -7.51 21.88 -8.05
C ASP A 458 -7.51 20.56 -8.83
N THR A 459 -6.39 19.84 -8.87
CA THR A 459 -6.27 18.55 -9.58
C THR A 459 -7.34 17.55 -9.15
N TRP A 460 -7.70 17.59 -7.86
CA TRP A 460 -8.72 16.70 -7.30
C TRP A 460 -10.14 16.96 -7.82
N PHE A 461 -10.39 18.11 -8.44
CA PHE A 461 -11.67 18.41 -9.08
C PHE A 461 -11.89 17.54 -10.33
N SER A 462 -10.90 17.41 -11.20
CA SER A 462 -10.96 16.53 -12.37
C SER A 462 -10.86 15.06 -11.98
N SER A 463 -9.97 14.73 -11.02
CA SER A 463 -9.76 13.37 -10.54
C SER A 463 -11.03 12.79 -9.88
N ALA A 464 -11.88 13.63 -9.28
CA ALA A 464 -13.17 13.23 -8.71
C ALA A 464 -14.19 12.72 -9.76
N LEU A 465 -13.99 13.04 -11.03
CA LEU A 465 -14.87 12.64 -12.12
C LEU A 465 -14.39 11.36 -12.84
N TRP A 466 -13.23 10.84 -12.45
CA TRP A 466 -12.52 9.77 -13.13
C TRP A 466 -13.36 8.54 -13.46
N PRO A 467 -14.21 8.01 -12.56
CA PRO A 467 -14.99 6.81 -12.82
C PRO A 467 -15.97 6.92 -14.00
N PHE A 468 -16.43 8.11 -14.34
CA PHE A 468 -17.42 8.34 -15.40
C PHE A 468 -16.91 9.23 -16.52
N SER A 469 -16.01 10.18 -16.26
CA SER A 469 -15.43 11.00 -17.35
C SER A 469 -14.58 10.16 -18.31
N THR A 470 -13.90 9.13 -17.82
CA THR A 470 -13.11 8.19 -18.65
C THR A 470 -13.97 7.36 -19.58
N LEU A 471 -15.23 7.14 -19.25
CA LEU A 471 -16.20 6.38 -20.04
C LEU A 471 -17.05 7.27 -20.95
N GLY A 472 -16.70 8.57 -21.07
CA GLY A 472 -17.27 9.48 -22.04
C GLY A 472 -18.31 10.46 -21.53
N TRP A 473 -18.64 10.46 -20.21
CA TRP A 473 -19.52 11.49 -19.66
C TRP A 473 -18.93 12.91 -19.93
N PRO A 474 -19.73 13.93 -20.30
CA PRO A 474 -21.19 14.06 -20.16
C PRO A 474 -22.03 13.43 -21.29
N GLU A 475 -21.38 12.86 -22.30
CA GLU A 475 -22.10 12.18 -23.36
C GLU A 475 -22.68 10.84 -22.86
N LYS A 476 -23.80 10.43 -23.46
CA LYS A 476 -24.42 9.12 -23.19
C LYS A 476 -23.78 8.07 -24.10
N THR A 477 -22.64 7.55 -23.71
CA THR A 477 -21.95 6.53 -24.46
C THR A 477 -22.41 5.12 -24.09
N GLU A 478 -22.25 4.15 -24.99
CA GLU A 478 -22.50 2.73 -24.68
C GLU A 478 -21.54 2.21 -23.60
N ASP A 479 -20.31 2.70 -23.56
CA ASP A 479 -19.34 2.37 -22.53
C ASP A 479 -19.80 2.81 -21.14
N LEU A 480 -20.30 4.05 -21.01
CA LEU A 480 -20.83 4.58 -19.78
C LEU A 480 -22.04 3.77 -19.28
N ASP A 481 -22.94 3.41 -20.17
CA ASP A 481 -24.14 2.62 -19.85
C ASP A 481 -23.81 1.16 -19.43
N TYR A 482 -22.69 0.63 -19.89
CA TYR A 482 -22.32 -0.76 -19.64
C TYR A 482 -21.29 -0.95 -18.52
N PHE A 483 -20.27 -0.09 -18.44
CA PHE A 483 -19.15 -0.23 -17.51
C PHE A 483 -19.28 0.62 -16.22
N TYR A 484 -20.24 1.53 -16.15
CA TYR A 484 -20.52 2.31 -14.95
C TYR A 484 -21.83 1.81 -14.28
N PRO A 485 -21.94 1.76 -12.95
CA PRO A 485 -20.90 2.03 -11.95
C PRO A 485 -19.76 1.00 -12.01
N THR A 486 -18.55 1.42 -11.60
CA THR A 486 -17.42 0.51 -11.54
C THR A 486 -17.53 -0.44 -10.35
N ASP A 487 -16.77 -1.55 -10.37
CA ASP A 487 -16.92 -2.59 -9.34
C ASP A 487 -16.03 -2.34 -8.12
N VAL A 488 -14.74 -2.14 -8.36
CA VAL A 488 -13.75 -1.99 -7.30
C VAL A 488 -12.83 -0.81 -7.59
N LEU A 489 -12.65 0.04 -6.59
CA LEU A 489 -11.58 1.02 -6.54
C LEU A 489 -10.47 0.47 -5.64
N VAL A 490 -9.25 0.35 -6.17
CA VAL A 490 -8.05 0.01 -5.35
C VAL A 490 -7.25 1.28 -5.16
N THR A 491 -6.86 1.61 -3.93
CA THR A 491 -6.09 2.83 -3.65
C THR A 491 -5.40 2.77 -2.29
N GLY A 492 -4.41 3.63 -2.07
CA GLY A 492 -3.82 3.83 -0.76
C GLY A 492 -4.79 4.50 0.23
N TYR A 493 -4.71 4.14 1.50
CA TYR A 493 -5.56 4.72 2.53
C TYR A 493 -5.27 6.22 2.78
N ASP A 494 -4.12 6.71 2.36
CA ASP A 494 -3.68 8.09 2.54
C ASP A 494 -4.42 9.10 1.67
N ILE A 495 -5.16 8.64 0.64
CA ILE A 495 -5.96 9.50 -0.24
C ILE A 495 -7.49 9.31 -0.09
N ILE A 496 -7.96 8.79 1.04
CA ILE A 496 -9.39 8.68 1.36
C ILE A 496 -10.07 10.03 1.20
N PHE A 497 -9.56 11.08 1.85
CA PHE A 497 -10.12 12.42 1.80
C PHE A 497 -9.95 13.07 0.42
N PHE A 498 -8.76 12.98 -0.14
CA PHE A 498 -8.45 13.69 -1.37
C PHE A 498 -9.22 13.17 -2.58
N TRP A 499 -9.40 11.86 -2.65
CA TRP A 499 -9.91 11.22 -3.86
C TRP A 499 -11.18 10.41 -3.66
N VAL A 500 -11.19 9.48 -2.69
CA VAL A 500 -12.32 8.56 -2.51
C VAL A 500 -13.61 9.32 -2.19
N ILE A 501 -13.59 10.18 -1.17
CA ILE A 501 -14.76 10.97 -0.76
C ILE A 501 -15.23 11.85 -1.92
N ARG A 502 -14.30 12.47 -2.65
CA ARG A 502 -14.62 13.36 -3.76
C ARG A 502 -15.24 12.64 -4.95
N MET A 503 -14.77 11.44 -5.29
CA MET A 503 -15.40 10.61 -6.31
C MET A 503 -16.81 10.20 -5.91
N ILE A 504 -17.01 9.84 -4.64
CA ILE A 504 -18.33 9.38 -4.17
C ILE A 504 -19.38 10.48 -4.28
N PHE A 505 -19.12 11.68 -3.72
CA PHE A 505 -20.11 12.76 -3.83
C PHE A 505 -20.29 13.25 -5.27
N SER A 506 -19.23 13.25 -6.08
CA SER A 506 -19.33 13.62 -7.50
C SER A 506 -20.17 12.62 -8.30
N GLY A 507 -20.00 11.31 -8.05
CA GLY A 507 -20.81 10.26 -8.65
C GLY A 507 -22.30 10.45 -8.32
N PHE A 508 -22.64 10.62 -7.06
CA PHE A 508 -24.04 10.87 -6.66
C PHE A 508 -24.59 12.19 -7.22
N GLU A 509 -23.78 13.24 -7.28
CA GLU A 509 -24.24 14.53 -7.83
C GLU A 509 -24.44 14.49 -9.33
N GLN A 510 -23.53 13.91 -10.10
CA GLN A 510 -23.55 13.95 -11.57
C GLN A 510 -24.31 12.75 -12.18
N MET A 511 -24.06 11.54 -11.67
CA MET A 511 -24.62 10.30 -12.19
C MET A 511 -25.89 9.83 -11.47
N LYS A 512 -26.15 10.35 -10.27
CA LYS A 512 -27.24 9.92 -9.37
C LYS A 512 -27.09 8.47 -8.89
N GLU A 513 -25.89 7.96 -8.94
CA GLU A 513 -25.52 6.60 -8.57
C GLU A 513 -24.10 6.58 -8.00
N ARG A 514 -23.79 5.58 -7.19
CA ARG A 514 -22.43 5.36 -6.66
C ARG A 514 -21.41 5.20 -7.79
N PRO A 515 -20.19 5.71 -7.62
CA PRO A 515 -19.16 5.55 -8.65
C PRO A 515 -18.52 4.15 -8.69
N PHE A 516 -18.54 3.43 -7.56
CA PHE A 516 -18.02 2.08 -7.38
C PHE A 516 -18.72 1.40 -6.21
N LYS A 517 -18.69 0.06 -6.22
CA LYS A 517 -19.31 -0.75 -5.16
C LYS A 517 -18.37 -0.92 -3.95
N THR A 518 -17.09 -1.17 -4.20
CA THR A 518 -16.12 -1.51 -3.16
C THR A 518 -14.89 -0.63 -3.28
N VAL A 519 -14.35 -0.18 -2.15
CA VAL A 519 -13.04 0.48 -2.07
C VAL A 519 -12.09 -0.43 -1.30
N LEU A 520 -11.12 -0.98 -2.01
CA LEU A 520 -10.07 -1.82 -1.43
C LEU A 520 -8.84 -0.96 -1.13
N PHE A 521 -8.56 -0.74 0.15
CA PHE A 521 -7.39 0.02 0.56
C PHE A 521 -6.18 -0.86 0.75
N HIS A 522 -5.06 -0.41 0.22
CA HIS A 522 -3.75 -0.94 0.56
C HIS A 522 -2.99 0.02 1.48
N GLY A 523 -1.98 -0.51 2.17
CA GLY A 523 -1.07 0.28 2.99
C GLY A 523 0.11 0.83 2.18
N LEU A 524 1.02 1.51 2.86
CA LEU A 524 2.21 2.07 2.25
C LEU A 524 3.34 1.03 2.21
N VAL A 525 4.14 1.08 1.14
CA VAL A 525 5.38 0.31 1.07
C VAL A 525 6.49 1.11 1.76
N ARG A 526 7.08 0.52 2.78
CA ARG A 526 8.14 1.10 3.61
C ARG A 526 9.47 0.40 3.37
N ASP A 527 10.57 1.08 3.68
CA ASP A 527 11.89 0.45 3.66
C ASP A 527 12.03 -0.64 4.76
N SER A 528 13.14 -1.37 4.76
CA SER A 528 13.43 -2.43 5.73
C SER A 528 13.41 -1.95 7.20
N GLN A 529 13.63 -0.65 7.44
CA GLN A 529 13.58 -0.03 8.76
C GLN A 529 12.18 0.48 9.13
N GLY A 530 11.20 0.36 8.22
CA GLY A 530 9.84 0.83 8.43
C GLY A 530 9.61 2.31 8.16
N ARG A 531 10.57 3.01 7.54
CA ARG A 531 10.43 4.42 7.17
C ARG A 531 9.69 4.53 5.83
N LYS A 532 8.89 5.59 5.66
CA LYS A 532 8.27 5.92 4.38
C LYS A 532 9.36 6.11 3.31
N MET A 533 9.21 5.46 2.17
CA MET A 533 10.14 5.65 1.05
C MET A 533 9.94 7.05 0.44
N SER A 534 11.03 7.78 0.27
CA SER A 534 11.02 9.08 -0.39
C SER A 534 12.34 9.35 -1.12
N LYS A 535 12.27 10.19 -2.17
CA LYS A 535 13.47 10.61 -2.91
C LYS A 535 14.42 11.43 -2.02
N SER A 536 13.88 12.22 -1.10
CA SER A 536 14.66 13.07 -0.19
C SER A 536 15.47 12.27 0.86
N LEU A 537 14.98 11.09 1.24
CA LEU A 537 15.69 10.18 2.15
C LEU A 537 16.64 9.22 1.43
N GLY A 538 16.63 9.20 0.09
CA GLY A 538 17.45 8.29 -0.71
C GLY A 538 17.14 6.80 -0.50
N ASN A 539 15.99 6.46 0.08
CA ASN A 539 15.56 5.10 0.37
C ASN A 539 14.47 4.59 -0.60
N GLY A 540 14.18 5.36 -1.66
CA GLY A 540 13.24 4.95 -2.71
C GLY A 540 13.85 3.84 -3.57
N ILE A 541 13.07 2.79 -3.83
CA ILE A 541 13.45 1.67 -4.69
C ILE A 541 12.66 1.79 -6.00
N ASP A 542 13.38 1.77 -7.13
CA ASP A 542 12.75 1.75 -8.46
C ASP A 542 12.25 0.33 -8.76
N PRO A 543 10.94 0.13 -9.03
CA PRO A 543 10.41 -1.17 -9.43
C PRO A 543 11.11 -1.77 -10.65
N LEU A 544 11.55 -0.95 -11.60
CA LEU A 544 12.25 -1.43 -12.80
C LEU A 544 13.60 -2.08 -12.48
N GLU A 545 14.34 -1.56 -11.51
CA GLU A 545 15.59 -2.17 -11.08
C GLU A 545 15.37 -3.59 -10.52
N ILE A 546 14.28 -3.77 -9.78
CA ILE A 546 13.91 -5.09 -9.26
C ILE A 546 13.45 -6.02 -10.38
N ILE A 547 12.64 -5.53 -11.31
CA ILE A 547 12.21 -6.30 -12.49
C ILE A 547 13.41 -6.73 -13.33
N ASP A 548 14.36 -5.85 -13.54
CA ASP A 548 15.59 -6.14 -14.29
C ASP A 548 16.44 -7.23 -13.65
N GLN A 549 16.46 -7.30 -12.32
CA GLN A 549 17.29 -8.27 -11.58
C GLN A 549 16.56 -9.61 -11.37
N TYR A 550 15.27 -9.59 -11.11
CA TYR A 550 14.53 -10.75 -10.62
C TYR A 550 13.32 -11.15 -11.49
N GLY A 551 12.89 -10.28 -12.41
CA GLY A 551 11.67 -10.43 -13.20
C GLY A 551 10.44 -9.81 -12.54
N ALA A 552 9.44 -9.48 -13.37
CA ALA A 552 8.19 -8.88 -12.93
C ALA A 552 7.38 -9.82 -12.02
N ASP A 553 7.32 -11.10 -12.35
CA ASP A 553 6.61 -12.11 -11.54
C ASP A 553 7.12 -12.20 -10.11
N ALA A 554 8.46 -12.14 -9.92
CA ALA A 554 9.06 -12.18 -8.59
C ALA A 554 8.70 -10.92 -7.76
N LEU A 555 8.69 -9.74 -8.38
CA LEU A 555 8.27 -8.52 -7.71
C LEU A 555 6.79 -8.57 -7.33
N ARG A 556 5.91 -8.94 -8.26
CA ARG A 556 4.46 -9.04 -8.06
C ARG A 556 4.13 -9.98 -6.90
N LEU A 557 4.69 -11.18 -6.90
CA LEU A 557 4.50 -12.16 -5.83
C LEU A 557 4.96 -11.60 -4.48
N THR A 558 6.11 -10.94 -4.43
CA THR A 558 6.68 -10.34 -3.21
C THR A 558 5.78 -9.27 -2.61
N LEU A 559 5.19 -8.41 -3.45
CA LEU A 559 4.33 -7.30 -3.01
C LEU A 559 3.01 -7.79 -2.40
N ILE A 560 2.55 -8.97 -2.79
CA ILE A 560 1.25 -9.49 -2.34
C ILE A 560 1.38 -10.50 -1.21
N THR A 561 2.41 -11.36 -1.23
CA THR A 561 2.59 -12.40 -0.21
C THR A 561 2.71 -11.81 1.20
N GLY A 562 1.82 -12.25 2.10
CA GLY A 562 1.77 -11.78 3.49
C GLY A 562 1.27 -10.34 3.66
N ASN A 563 0.72 -9.74 2.61
CA ASN A 563 0.07 -8.44 2.67
C ASN A 563 -1.43 -8.60 2.97
N ALA A 564 -1.96 -7.75 3.85
CA ALA A 564 -3.38 -7.69 4.17
C ALA A 564 -3.93 -6.29 3.87
N PRO A 565 -5.22 -6.17 3.50
CA PRO A 565 -5.84 -4.88 3.18
C PRO A 565 -5.58 -3.80 4.24
N GLY A 566 -5.18 -2.61 3.81
CA GLY A 566 -4.94 -1.45 4.66
C GLY A 566 -3.71 -1.50 5.56
N ASN A 567 -2.88 -2.54 5.47
CA ASN A 567 -1.66 -2.66 6.28
C ASN A 567 -0.44 -2.20 5.49
N ASP A 568 0.44 -1.44 6.17
CA ASP A 568 1.75 -1.11 5.62
C ASP A 568 2.61 -2.37 5.50
N MET A 569 3.43 -2.43 4.46
CA MET A 569 4.38 -3.50 4.28
C MET A 569 5.82 -2.98 4.25
N ARG A 570 6.75 -3.79 4.79
CA ARG A 570 8.18 -3.53 4.66
C ARG A 570 8.75 -4.32 3.47
N PHE A 571 9.50 -3.64 2.64
CA PHE A 571 10.15 -4.25 1.49
C PHE A 571 11.55 -4.76 1.87
N TYR A 572 11.82 -6.03 1.51
CA TYR A 572 13.08 -6.70 1.72
C TYR A 572 13.52 -7.41 0.43
N TYR A 573 14.77 -7.26 0.05
CA TYR A 573 15.34 -7.94 -1.14
C TYR A 573 15.31 -9.47 -1.01
N GLU A 574 15.51 -10.00 0.20
CA GLU A 574 15.47 -11.44 0.46
C GLU A 574 14.10 -12.06 0.13
N ARG A 575 13.02 -11.29 0.28
CA ARG A 575 11.68 -11.75 -0.13
C ARG A 575 11.57 -11.87 -1.65
N VAL A 576 12.20 -10.96 -2.40
CA VAL A 576 12.20 -11.03 -3.87
C VAL A 576 13.02 -12.24 -4.34
N GLU A 577 14.13 -12.53 -3.68
CA GLU A 577 14.93 -13.73 -3.94
C GLU A 577 14.13 -15.01 -3.68
N ASN A 578 13.36 -15.06 -2.59
CA ASN A 578 12.47 -16.18 -2.30
C ASN A 578 11.41 -16.37 -3.40
N SER A 579 10.80 -15.28 -3.86
CA SER A 579 9.82 -15.30 -4.94
C SER A 579 10.44 -15.79 -6.27
N ARG A 580 11.65 -15.36 -6.59
CA ARG A 580 12.42 -15.88 -7.74
C ARG A 580 12.73 -17.38 -7.58
N ASN A 581 13.10 -17.82 -6.38
CA ASN A 581 13.38 -19.22 -6.12
C ASN A 581 12.11 -20.08 -6.28
N PHE A 582 10.94 -19.55 -5.89
CA PHE A 582 9.66 -20.19 -6.17
C PHE A 582 9.39 -20.32 -7.67
N ALA A 583 9.60 -19.24 -8.45
CA ALA A 583 9.49 -19.28 -9.91
C ALA A 583 10.39 -20.39 -10.51
N ASN A 584 11.64 -20.48 -10.06
CA ASN A 584 12.57 -21.53 -10.49
C ASN A 584 12.09 -22.94 -10.11
N LYS A 585 11.47 -23.11 -8.95
CA LYS A 585 10.91 -24.42 -8.53
C LYS A 585 9.75 -24.83 -9.43
N VAL A 586 8.82 -23.90 -9.72
CA VAL A 586 7.70 -24.13 -10.66
C VAL A 586 8.23 -24.50 -12.05
N TRP A 587 9.22 -23.75 -12.54
CA TRP A 587 9.86 -24.02 -13.83
C TRP A 587 10.50 -25.41 -13.91
N ASN A 588 11.28 -25.78 -12.90
CA ASN A 588 11.95 -27.07 -12.86
C ASN A 588 10.97 -28.24 -12.73
N ALA A 589 9.92 -28.11 -11.93
CA ALA A 589 8.85 -29.09 -11.83
C ALA A 589 8.14 -29.27 -13.19
N SER A 590 7.84 -28.18 -13.87
CA SER A 590 7.22 -28.21 -15.21
C SER A 590 8.12 -28.90 -16.24
N ARG A 591 9.41 -28.58 -16.24
CA ARG A 591 10.39 -29.27 -17.11
C ARG A 591 10.44 -30.78 -16.83
N PHE A 592 10.50 -31.17 -15.56
CA PHE A 592 10.48 -32.56 -15.17
C PHE A 592 9.26 -33.30 -15.73
N ILE A 593 8.08 -32.71 -15.62
CA ILE A 593 6.83 -33.26 -16.13
C ILE A 593 6.89 -33.39 -17.65
N MET A 594 7.29 -32.35 -18.37
CA MET A 594 7.37 -32.32 -19.83
C MET A 594 8.35 -33.37 -20.37
N MET A 595 9.52 -33.52 -19.73
CA MET A 595 10.52 -34.55 -20.09
C MET A 595 9.95 -35.96 -19.94
N ASN A 596 9.13 -36.24 -18.92
CA ASN A 596 8.50 -37.53 -18.71
C ASN A 596 7.31 -37.77 -19.65
N MET A 597 6.73 -36.72 -20.23
CA MET A 597 5.66 -36.81 -21.22
C MET A 597 6.17 -36.93 -22.66
N GLU A 598 7.47 -36.63 -22.90
CA GLU A 598 8.03 -36.67 -24.23
C GLU A 598 7.86 -38.00 -24.90
N GLY A 599 7.31 -38.00 -26.13
CA GLY A 599 7.05 -39.21 -26.91
C GLY A 599 5.90 -40.08 -26.42
N LYS A 600 5.18 -39.70 -25.35
CA LYS A 600 4.05 -40.44 -24.79
C LYS A 600 2.72 -39.76 -25.16
N HIS A 601 1.73 -40.57 -25.44
CA HIS A 601 0.36 -40.11 -25.67
C HIS A 601 -0.44 -40.27 -24.37
N VAL A 602 -0.62 -39.14 -23.68
CA VAL A 602 -1.35 -39.11 -22.39
C VAL A 602 -2.85 -38.97 -22.66
N THR A 603 -3.62 -39.95 -22.20
CA THR A 603 -5.07 -39.97 -22.31
C THR A 603 -5.74 -39.86 -20.96
N THR A 604 -7.01 -39.41 -20.94
CA THR A 604 -7.82 -39.35 -19.74
C THR A 604 -8.08 -40.76 -19.19
N PRO A 605 -7.58 -41.10 -18.01
CA PRO A 605 -7.82 -42.44 -17.42
C PRO A 605 -9.25 -42.55 -16.90
N ALA A 606 -9.75 -43.75 -16.75
CA ALA A 606 -10.96 -44.01 -15.97
C ALA A 606 -10.70 -43.74 -14.48
N LEU A 607 -11.75 -43.46 -13.71
CA LEU A 607 -11.61 -43.12 -12.29
C LEU A 607 -10.95 -44.26 -11.46
N GLU A 608 -11.21 -45.50 -11.86
CA GLU A 608 -10.65 -46.67 -11.25
C GLU A 608 -9.17 -46.90 -11.55
N GLU A 609 -8.68 -46.30 -12.60
CA GLU A 609 -7.25 -46.35 -13.00
C GLU A 609 -6.40 -45.37 -12.22
N LEU A 610 -7.03 -44.35 -11.57
CA LEU A 610 -6.33 -43.41 -10.70
C LEU A 610 -5.92 -44.09 -9.39
N ALA A 611 -4.65 -44.05 -9.08
CA ALA A 611 -4.14 -44.51 -7.79
C ALA A 611 -4.61 -43.61 -6.63
N PRO A 612 -4.64 -44.12 -5.38
CA PRO A 612 -5.04 -43.28 -4.22
C PRO A 612 -4.29 -41.94 -4.12
N VAL A 613 -3.00 -41.95 -4.45
CA VAL A 613 -2.19 -40.72 -4.44
C VAL A 613 -2.58 -39.71 -5.54
N ASP A 614 -3.07 -40.22 -6.70
CA ASP A 614 -3.59 -39.37 -7.79
C ASP A 614 -4.89 -38.71 -7.36
N LYS A 615 -5.80 -39.45 -6.76
CA LYS A 615 -7.06 -38.99 -6.20
C LYS A 615 -6.83 -37.97 -5.09
N TRP A 616 -5.87 -38.24 -4.20
CA TRP A 616 -5.47 -37.33 -3.12
C TRP A 616 -5.08 -35.95 -3.65
N ILE A 617 -4.14 -35.87 -4.60
CA ILE A 617 -3.66 -34.56 -5.09
C ILE A 617 -4.72 -33.82 -5.91
N LEU A 618 -5.56 -34.56 -6.67
CA LEU A 618 -6.70 -33.95 -7.39
C LEU A 618 -7.75 -33.39 -6.43
N SER A 619 -8.02 -34.08 -5.31
CA SER A 619 -8.94 -33.64 -4.27
C SER A 619 -8.39 -32.39 -3.54
N LYS A 620 -7.11 -32.38 -3.22
CA LYS A 620 -6.42 -31.22 -2.63
C LYS A 620 -6.47 -29.99 -3.56
N LEU A 621 -6.22 -30.18 -4.86
CA LEU A 621 -6.34 -29.11 -5.85
C LEU A 621 -7.77 -28.59 -5.97
N ASN A 622 -8.74 -29.48 -5.96
CA ASN A 622 -10.17 -29.16 -6.05
C ASN A 622 -10.61 -28.29 -4.84
N SER A 623 -10.20 -28.65 -3.64
CA SER A 623 -10.43 -27.86 -2.42
C SER A 623 -9.69 -26.53 -2.48
N LEU A 624 -8.44 -26.51 -2.97
CA LEU A 624 -7.67 -25.30 -3.16
C LEU A 624 -8.35 -24.31 -4.10
N ALA A 625 -8.91 -24.79 -5.23
CA ALA A 625 -9.61 -23.92 -6.18
C ALA A 625 -10.77 -23.17 -5.52
N LYS A 626 -11.53 -23.86 -4.65
CA LYS A 626 -12.60 -23.22 -3.87
C LYS A 626 -12.05 -22.20 -2.88
N GLU A 627 -11.07 -22.57 -2.07
CA GLU A 627 -10.49 -21.71 -1.04
C GLU A 627 -9.84 -20.44 -1.63
N VAL A 628 -9.12 -20.60 -2.74
CA VAL A 628 -8.51 -19.46 -3.44
C VAL A 628 -9.59 -18.55 -4.00
N THR A 629 -10.64 -19.10 -4.61
CA THR A 629 -11.76 -18.31 -5.14
C THR A 629 -12.45 -17.53 -4.02
N ASP A 630 -12.76 -18.18 -2.91
CA ASP A 630 -13.42 -17.54 -1.75
C ASP A 630 -12.55 -16.39 -1.19
N ASN A 631 -11.23 -16.60 -1.04
CA ASN A 631 -10.32 -15.54 -0.57
C ASN A 631 -10.19 -14.39 -1.59
N MET A 632 -10.16 -14.69 -2.89
CA MET A 632 -10.11 -13.67 -3.95
C MET A 632 -11.38 -12.81 -3.97
N GLU A 633 -12.55 -13.43 -3.85
CA GLU A 633 -13.83 -12.71 -3.76
C GLU A 633 -13.94 -11.84 -2.50
N ASN A 634 -13.26 -12.22 -1.42
CA ASN A 634 -13.17 -11.45 -0.17
C ASN A 634 -11.98 -10.47 -0.14
N PHE A 635 -11.28 -10.28 -1.25
CA PHE A 635 -10.11 -9.40 -1.37
C PHE A 635 -8.92 -9.79 -0.47
N GLU A 636 -8.85 -11.02 0.00
CA GLU A 636 -7.75 -11.57 0.79
C GLU A 636 -6.63 -12.12 -0.11
N LEU A 637 -6.12 -11.27 -1.01
CA LEU A 637 -5.20 -11.66 -2.09
C LEU A 637 -3.91 -12.31 -1.57
N GLY A 638 -3.38 -11.82 -0.43
CA GLY A 638 -2.18 -12.38 0.19
C GLY A 638 -2.40 -13.77 0.76
N ILE A 639 -3.59 -14.07 1.31
CA ILE A 639 -3.95 -15.40 1.81
C ILE A 639 -4.16 -16.34 0.63
N ALA A 640 -4.86 -15.89 -0.40
CA ALA A 640 -5.11 -16.70 -1.60
C ALA A 640 -3.80 -17.19 -2.24
N VAL A 641 -2.84 -16.29 -2.48
CA VAL A 641 -1.56 -16.69 -3.09
C VAL A 641 -0.70 -17.56 -2.19
N GLN A 642 -0.75 -17.36 -0.87
CA GLN A 642 -0.02 -18.23 0.06
C GLN A 642 -0.51 -19.67 -0.02
N LYS A 643 -1.81 -19.90 -0.12
CA LYS A 643 -2.40 -21.23 -0.32
C LYS A 643 -1.93 -21.89 -1.63
N VAL A 644 -1.88 -21.12 -2.73
CA VAL A 644 -1.36 -21.61 -4.01
C VAL A 644 0.13 -21.94 -3.91
N TYR A 645 0.90 -21.08 -3.23
CA TYR A 645 2.32 -21.29 -2.99
C TYR A 645 2.58 -22.59 -2.21
N ASP A 646 1.90 -22.75 -1.07
CA ASP A 646 2.06 -23.92 -0.20
C ASP A 646 1.65 -25.22 -0.92
N PHE A 647 0.55 -25.18 -1.68
CA PHE A 647 0.13 -26.33 -2.49
C PHE A 647 1.18 -26.72 -3.53
N ILE A 648 1.69 -25.76 -4.31
CA ILE A 648 2.69 -26.04 -5.35
C ILE A 648 4.00 -26.52 -4.73
N TRP A 649 4.47 -25.83 -3.70
CA TRP A 649 5.76 -26.13 -3.08
C TRP A 649 5.74 -27.43 -2.31
N ASP A 650 4.82 -27.57 -1.36
CA ASP A 650 4.78 -28.69 -0.44
C ASP A 650 4.04 -29.89 -1.04
N GLU A 651 2.73 -29.72 -1.34
CA GLU A 651 1.91 -30.86 -1.73
C GLU A 651 2.28 -31.44 -3.09
N PHE A 652 2.42 -30.56 -4.09
CA PHE A 652 2.70 -31.01 -5.45
C PHE A 652 4.17 -31.36 -5.67
N CYS A 653 5.10 -30.45 -5.38
CA CYS A 653 6.53 -30.68 -5.68
C CYS A 653 7.20 -31.62 -4.68
N ASP A 654 7.01 -31.40 -3.36
CA ASP A 654 7.76 -32.16 -2.34
C ASP A 654 7.15 -33.55 -2.06
N TRP A 655 5.84 -33.68 -2.31
CA TRP A 655 5.17 -34.98 -2.06
C TRP A 655 4.74 -35.66 -3.35
N TYR A 656 3.78 -35.11 -4.10
CA TYR A 656 3.16 -35.84 -5.21
C TYR A 656 4.18 -36.21 -6.29
N ILE A 657 5.00 -35.30 -6.76
CA ILE A 657 6.03 -35.58 -7.78
C ILE A 657 6.97 -36.71 -7.30
N GLU A 658 7.39 -36.65 -6.04
CA GLU A 658 8.28 -37.69 -5.50
C GLU A 658 7.59 -39.05 -5.34
N MET A 659 6.31 -39.07 -4.96
CA MET A 659 5.52 -40.28 -4.81
C MET A 659 5.28 -41.00 -6.13
N VAL A 660 5.14 -40.28 -7.23
CA VAL A 660 4.84 -40.91 -8.54
C VAL A 660 6.07 -41.26 -9.36
N LYS A 661 7.27 -40.83 -8.99
CA LYS A 661 8.51 -41.16 -9.72
C LYS A 661 8.68 -42.67 -10.03
N PRO A 662 8.44 -43.62 -9.10
CA PRO A 662 8.55 -45.04 -9.40
C PRO A 662 7.61 -45.50 -10.53
N ARG A 663 6.42 -44.91 -10.61
CA ARG A 663 5.43 -45.23 -11.65
C ARG A 663 5.82 -44.64 -13.01
N LEU A 664 6.47 -43.47 -13.02
CA LEU A 664 6.92 -42.83 -14.26
C LEU A 664 8.02 -43.61 -14.97
N TYR A 665 8.83 -44.35 -14.20
CA TYR A 665 9.96 -45.14 -14.72
C TYR A 665 9.65 -46.61 -14.88
N ALA A 666 8.46 -47.07 -14.47
CA ALA A 666 8.02 -48.46 -14.69
C ALA A 666 7.76 -48.70 -16.19
N THR A 667 8.24 -49.80 -16.72
CA THR A 667 8.13 -50.14 -18.15
C THR A 667 7.01 -51.14 -18.44
N ASP A 668 6.46 -51.78 -17.41
CA ASP A 668 5.53 -52.91 -17.46
C ASP A 668 4.10 -52.53 -17.05
N ASP A 669 3.86 -51.33 -16.55
CA ASP A 669 2.52 -50.82 -16.18
C ASP A 669 2.21 -49.50 -16.87
N THR A 670 1.78 -49.58 -18.13
CA THR A 670 1.48 -48.40 -18.97
C THR A 670 0.21 -47.68 -18.53
N ALA A 671 -0.76 -48.33 -17.92
CA ALA A 671 -1.99 -47.70 -17.44
C ALA A 671 -1.70 -46.84 -16.20
N SER A 672 -0.96 -47.35 -15.21
CA SER A 672 -0.53 -46.61 -14.03
C SER A 672 0.38 -45.43 -14.41
N GLN A 673 1.27 -45.61 -15.39
CA GLN A 673 2.11 -44.53 -15.90
C GLN A 673 1.28 -43.41 -16.56
N ASN A 674 0.28 -43.81 -17.40
CA ASN A 674 -0.63 -42.83 -18.04
C ASN A 674 -1.44 -42.07 -16.99
N ALA A 675 -1.98 -42.73 -15.98
CA ALA A 675 -2.72 -42.09 -14.89
C ALA A 675 -1.85 -41.08 -14.13
N ALA A 676 -0.59 -41.42 -13.82
CA ALA A 676 0.34 -40.51 -13.16
C ALA A 676 0.69 -39.30 -14.03
N LEU A 677 0.95 -39.48 -15.32
CA LEU A 677 1.26 -38.39 -16.27
C LEU A 677 0.04 -37.48 -16.50
N TYR A 678 -1.15 -38.07 -16.64
CA TYR A 678 -2.41 -37.29 -16.73
C TYR A 678 -2.61 -36.42 -15.49
N THR A 679 -2.45 -36.97 -14.31
CA THR A 679 -2.62 -36.26 -13.06
C THR A 679 -1.58 -35.17 -12.89
N LEU A 680 -0.30 -35.43 -13.20
CA LEU A 680 0.75 -34.40 -13.19
C LEU A 680 0.42 -33.26 -14.11
N LYS A 681 -0.02 -33.52 -15.36
CA LYS A 681 -0.42 -32.49 -16.33
C LYS A 681 -1.60 -31.69 -15.84
N THR A 682 -2.66 -32.36 -15.39
CA THR A 682 -3.90 -31.72 -14.94
C THR A 682 -3.65 -30.82 -13.72
N VAL A 683 -2.95 -31.35 -12.71
CA VAL A 683 -2.64 -30.58 -11.49
C VAL A 683 -1.77 -29.37 -11.81
N LEU A 684 -0.76 -29.54 -12.67
CA LEU A 684 0.10 -28.42 -13.06
C LEU A 684 -0.69 -27.36 -13.81
N LEU A 685 -1.51 -27.71 -14.79
CA LEU A 685 -2.30 -26.74 -15.58
C LEU A 685 -3.25 -25.94 -14.69
N ASP A 686 -4.00 -26.59 -13.81
CA ASP A 686 -4.95 -25.90 -12.94
C ASP A 686 -4.23 -25.07 -11.86
N ALA A 687 -3.12 -25.57 -11.30
CA ALA A 687 -2.29 -24.80 -10.37
C ALA A 687 -1.69 -23.54 -11.04
N LEU A 688 -1.26 -23.63 -12.30
CA LEU A 688 -0.80 -22.49 -13.08
C LEU A 688 -1.93 -21.47 -13.29
N LYS A 689 -3.16 -21.92 -13.54
CA LYS A 689 -4.33 -21.04 -13.66
C LYS A 689 -4.60 -20.28 -12.37
N LEU A 690 -4.52 -20.95 -11.22
CA LEU A 690 -4.68 -20.30 -9.90
C LEU A 690 -3.53 -19.31 -9.58
N LEU A 691 -2.32 -19.60 -10.06
CA LEU A 691 -1.15 -18.74 -9.87
C LEU A 691 -1.08 -17.57 -10.87
N HIS A 692 -1.73 -17.70 -12.03
CA HIS A 692 -1.59 -16.75 -13.14
C HIS A 692 -1.87 -15.29 -12.80
N PRO A 693 -2.88 -14.92 -12.00
CA PRO A 693 -3.09 -13.53 -11.62
C PRO A 693 -1.89 -12.89 -10.93
N TYR A 694 -1.09 -13.67 -10.22
CA TYR A 694 0.06 -13.23 -9.43
C TYR A 694 1.37 -13.24 -10.21
N MET A 695 1.57 -14.28 -11.02
CA MET A 695 2.80 -14.52 -11.80
C MET A 695 2.46 -14.79 -13.28
N PRO A 696 2.01 -13.75 -14.01
CA PRO A 696 1.41 -13.96 -15.33
C PRO A 696 2.39 -14.47 -16.39
N PHE A 697 3.67 -14.10 -16.32
CA PHE A 697 4.61 -14.42 -17.38
C PHE A 697 5.08 -15.88 -17.36
N ILE A 698 5.55 -16.35 -16.22
CA ILE A 698 6.01 -17.74 -16.09
C ILE A 698 4.87 -18.71 -16.31
N THR A 699 3.67 -18.40 -15.82
CA THR A 699 2.50 -19.27 -15.98
C THR A 699 2.04 -19.35 -17.43
N GLU A 700 2.04 -18.24 -18.18
CA GLU A 700 1.73 -18.24 -19.62
C GLU A 700 2.76 -19.06 -20.41
N GLU A 701 4.06 -18.84 -20.18
CA GLU A 701 5.11 -19.54 -20.90
C GLU A 701 5.04 -21.07 -20.70
N ILE A 702 4.86 -21.50 -19.45
CA ILE A 702 4.73 -22.93 -19.15
C ILE A 702 3.44 -23.49 -19.75
N PHE A 703 2.31 -22.81 -19.58
CA PHE A 703 1.01 -23.23 -20.05
C PHE A 703 0.99 -23.43 -21.57
N CYS A 704 1.44 -22.44 -22.34
CA CYS A 704 1.50 -22.49 -23.80
C CYS A 704 2.53 -23.48 -24.35
N THR A 705 3.47 -23.93 -23.51
CA THR A 705 4.46 -24.93 -23.88
C THR A 705 3.96 -26.34 -23.56
N LEU A 706 3.26 -26.53 -22.46
CA LEU A 706 2.78 -27.82 -21.97
C LEU A 706 1.58 -28.37 -22.76
N GLN A 707 0.76 -27.47 -23.30
CA GLN A 707 -0.45 -27.83 -24.06
C GLN A 707 -0.59 -26.94 -25.29
N SER A 708 -1.50 -27.35 -26.24
CA SER A 708 -1.81 -26.64 -27.49
C SER A 708 -3.31 -26.50 -27.76
N GLU A 709 -4.13 -26.86 -26.79
CA GLU A 709 -5.59 -26.84 -26.89
C GLU A 709 -6.14 -25.44 -26.69
N GLU A 710 -5.54 -24.68 -25.78
CA GLU A 710 -5.88 -23.29 -25.49
C GLU A 710 -4.75 -22.36 -25.92
N GLU A 711 -5.08 -21.22 -26.52
CA GLU A 711 -4.09 -20.27 -27.08
C GLU A 711 -3.31 -19.49 -26.00
N SER A 712 -3.94 -19.24 -24.87
CA SER A 712 -3.37 -18.48 -23.76
C SER A 712 -4.08 -18.81 -22.45
N ILE A 713 -3.32 -18.83 -21.35
CA ILE A 713 -3.87 -18.95 -20.00
C ILE A 713 -4.75 -17.75 -19.62
N MET A 714 -4.51 -16.58 -20.22
CA MET A 714 -5.26 -15.36 -19.96
C MET A 714 -6.76 -15.46 -20.28
N ILE A 715 -7.10 -16.30 -21.25
CA ILE A 715 -8.47 -16.50 -21.70
C ILE A 715 -8.99 -17.89 -21.32
N SER A 716 -8.21 -18.65 -20.57
CA SER A 716 -8.62 -19.93 -20.00
C SER A 716 -9.68 -19.77 -18.92
N LYS A 717 -10.49 -20.80 -18.74
CA LYS A 717 -11.47 -20.84 -17.66
C LYS A 717 -10.79 -21.02 -16.30
N TRP A 718 -11.24 -20.23 -15.31
CA TRP A 718 -10.84 -20.38 -13.91
C TRP A 718 -11.22 -21.76 -13.36
N PRO A 719 -10.33 -22.43 -12.59
CA PRO A 719 -10.65 -23.72 -11.99
C PRO A 719 -11.81 -23.59 -11.00
N GLU A 720 -12.77 -24.49 -11.10
CA GLU A 720 -13.94 -24.53 -10.23
C GLU A 720 -13.96 -25.81 -9.38
N TYR A 721 -14.44 -25.70 -8.15
CA TYR A 721 -14.67 -26.86 -7.29
C TYR A 721 -15.79 -27.74 -7.86
N THR A 722 -15.59 -29.05 -7.84
CA THR A 722 -16.60 -30.04 -8.19
C THR A 722 -16.65 -31.18 -7.15
N GLU A 723 -17.85 -31.60 -6.74
CA GLU A 723 -18.02 -32.66 -5.75
C GLU A 723 -17.46 -34.03 -6.21
N GLU A 724 -17.43 -34.25 -7.54
CA GLU A 724 -16.92 -35.49 -8.17
C GLU A 724 -15.41 -35.69 -7.98
N ARG A 725 -14.68 -34.61 -7.69
CA ARG A 725 -13.23 -34.63 -7.43
C ARG A 725 -12.90 -34.53 -5.94
N HIS A 726 -13.87 -34.73 -5.04
CA HIS A 726 -13.63 -34.74 -3.61
C HIS A 726 -13.44 -36.19 -3.10
N PHE A 727 -12.21 -36.56 -2.78
CA PHE A 727 -11.81 -37.93 -2.35
C PHE A 727 -11.35 -37.88 -0.89
N ALA A 728 -12.29 -37.71 0.03
CA ALA A 728 -12.01 -37.53 1.46
C ALA A 728 -11.25 -38.71 2.11
N LYS A 729 -11.51 -39.94 1.66
CA LYS A 729 -10.83 -41.13 2.17
C LYS A 729 -9.35 -41.11 1.78
N GLU A 730 -9.08 -40.90 0.51
CA GLU A 730 -7.72 -40.86 -0.03
C GLU A 730 -6.91 -39.68 0.56
N GLU A 731 -7.57 -38.54 0.85
CA GLU A 731 -6.92 -37.47 1.60
C GLU A 731 -6.46 -37.89 2.99
N GLN A 732 -7.33 -38.55 3.75
CA GLN A 732 -6.97 -39.05 5.09
C GLN A 732 -5.87 -40.09 5.04
N ASP A 733 -5.96 -41.06 4.12
CA ASP A 733 -5.00 -42.14 3.97
C ASP A 733 -3.60 -41.61 3.64
N ILE A 734 -3.49 -40.66 2.68
CA ILE A 734 -2.20 -40.13 2.28
C ILE A 734 -1.62 -39.18 3.36
N GLU A 735 -2.45 -38.39 4.05
CA GLU A 735 -1.95 -37.54 5.14
C GLU A 735 -1.35 -38.35 6.31
N ILE A 736 -1.92 -39.50 6.66
CA ILE A 736 -1.36 -40.44 7.66
C ILE A 736 -0.01 -40.99 7.19
N ILE A 737 0.11 -41.36 5.92
CA ILE A 737 1.38 -41.82 5.35
C ILE A 737 2.41 -40.69 5.40
N LYS A 738 2.04 -39.45 5.03
CA LYS A 738 2.91 -38.25 5.12
C LYS A 738 3.38 -38.00 6.54
N GLU A 739 2.47 -38.08 7.52
CA GLU A 739 2.81 -37.92 8.94
C GLU A 739 3.85 -38.94 9.38
N ALA A 740 3.66 -40.21 9.01
CA ALA A 740 4.58 -41.32 9.29
C ALA A 740 5.97 -41.08 8.66
N VAL A 741 6.00 -40.70 7.37
CA VAL A 741 7.24 -40.40 6.66
C VAL A 741 7.97 -39.19 7.26
N ARG A 742 7.24 -38.13 7.64
CA ARG A 742 7.81 -36.96 8.33
C ARG A 742 8.44 -37.38 9.67
N GLY A 743 7.74 -38.16 10.47
CA GLY A 743 8.23 -38.67 11.75
C GLY A 743 9.53 -39.45 11.59
N ILE A 744 9.60 -40.34 10.61
CA ILE A 744 10.81 -41.12 10.30
C ILE A 744 11.96 -40.18 9.87
N ARG A 745 11.69 -39.22 8.98
CA ARG A 745 12.69 -38.23 8.51
C ARG A 745 13.24 -37.42 9.67
N ASN A 746 12.39 -36.95 10.60
CA ASN A 746 12.79 -36.21 11.79
C ASN A 746 13.75 -37.02 12.66
N VAL A 747 13.39 -38.25 13.01
CA VAL A 747 14.25 -39.19 13.78
C VAL A 747 15.60 -39.38 13.06
N ARG A 748 15.59 -39.60 11.75
CA ARG A 748 16.82 -39.76 10.96
C ARG A 748 17.70 -38.50 10.99
N THR A 749 17.08 -37.34 10.94
CA THR A 749 17.78 -36.06 11.01
C THR A 749 18.39 -35.81 12.39
N GLU A 750 17.64 -36.06 13.45
CA GLU A 750 18.08 -35.92 14.86
C GLU A 750 19.24 -36.87 15.16
N MET A 751 19.22 -38.08 14.56
CA MET A 751 20.27 -39.08 14.72
C MET A 751 21.40 -38.98 13.67
N ASN A 752 21.37 -37.97 12.80
CA ASN A 752 22.34 -37.75 11.73
C ASN A 752 22.51 -38.96 10.80
N VAL A 753 21.43 -39.68 10.47
CA VAL A 753 21.46 -40.84 9.60
C VAL A 753 21.53 -40.41 8.14
N PRO A 754 22.55 -40.81 7.37
CA PRO A 754 22.66 -40.38 5.98
C PRO A 754 21.57 -41.05 5.11
N PRO A 755 21.11 -40.40 4.02
CA PRO A 755 20.10 -40.94 3.12
C PRO A 755 20.46 -42.29 2.52
N SER A 756 21.73 -42.56 2.30
CA SER A 756 22.24 -43.84 1.75
C SER A 756 22.01 -45.03 2.69
N LYS A 757 21.86 -44.78 4.00
CA LYS A 757 21.60 -45.84 4.98
C LYS A 757 20.11 -46.11 5.07
N LYS A 758 19.63 -47.18 4.50
CA LYS A 758 18.26 -47.66 4.58
C LYS A 758 18.02 -48.43 5.88
N ALA A 759 16.82 -48.37 6.44
CA ALA A 759 16.47 -49.01 7.68
C ALA A 759 15.14 -49.81 7.57
N LEU A 760 15.03 -50.91 8.29
CA LEU A 760 13.76 -51.64 8.47
C LEU A 760 12.81 -50.77 9.30
N VAL A 761 11.56 -50.69 8.84
CA VAL A 761 10.49 -49.92 9.51
C VAL A 761 9.36 -50.84 9.88
N TYR A 762 8.93 -50.86 11.14
CA TYR A 762 7.72 -51.51 11.60
C TYR A 762 6.62 -50.45 11.79
N VAL A 763 5.44 -50.72 11.25
CA VAL A 763 4.24 -49.91 11.51
C VAL A 763 3.27 -50.76 12.31
N VAL A 764 2.95 -50.34 13.51
CA VAL A 764 2.07 -51.04 14.44
C VAL A 764 0.78 -50.27 14.60
N SER A 765 -0.36 -50.89 14.26
CA SER A 765 -1.70 -50.34 14.48
C SER A 765 -2.70 -51.47 14.76
N GLU A 766 -3.52 -51.27 15.79
CA GLU A 766 -4.64 -52.19 16.09
C GLU A 766 -5.74 -52.13 15.02
N LYS A 767 -5.89 -50.99 14.33
CA LYS A 767 -6.92 -50.77 13.31
C LYS A 767 -6.55 -51.40 11.98
N GLU A 768 -7.35 -52.38 11.52
CA GLU A 768 -7.14 -53.09 10.25
C GLU A 768 -7.14 -52.12 9.05
N ALA A 769 -8.06 -51.16 9.03
CA ALA A 769 -8.13 -50.17 7.96
C ALA A 769 -6.82 -49.40 7.78
N LEU A 770 -6.18 -48.96 8.88
CA LEU A 770 -4.90 -48.30 8.84
C LEU A 770 -3.76 -49.22 8.40
N ARG A 771 -3.78 -50.48 8.84
CA ARG A 771 -2.78 -51.43 8.35
C ARG A 771 -2.86 -51.57 6.83
N ASN A 772 -4.07 -51.64 6.26
CA ASN A 772 -4.26 -51.70 4.80
C ASN A 772 -3.71 -50.43 4.13
N THR A 773 -4.00 -49.23 4.67
CA THR A 773 -3.43 -47.95 4.18
C THR A 773 -1.89 -48.00 4.14
N PHE A 774 -1.25 -48.46 5.22
CA PHE A 774 0.21 -48.59 5.27
C PHE A 774 0.78 -49.69 4.37
N GLU A 775 0.05 -50.80 4.17
CA GLU A 775 0.42 -51.84 3.19
C GLU A 775 0.45 -51.29 1.77
N GLU A 776 -0.58 -50.53 1.38
CA GLU A 776 -0.66 -49.87 0.08
C GLU A 776 0.42 -48.81 -0.07
N GLY A 777 0.76 -48.12 1.03
CA GLY A 777 1.74 -47.04 1.08
C GLY A 777 3.21 -47.45 1.18
N LYS A 778 3.55 -48.77 1.25
CA LYS A 778 4.93 -49.25 1.45
C LYS A 778 5.96 -48.63 0.51
N LEU A 779 5.59 -48.42 -0.75
CA LEU A 779 6.48 -47.84 -1.76
C LEU A 779 6.91 -46.44 -1.38
N PHE A 780 6.06 -45.64 -0.72
CA PHE A 780 6.38 -44.29 -0.30
C PHE A 780 7.39 -44.26 0.86
N PHE A 781 7.34 -45.21 1.76
CA PHE A 781 8.34 -45.36 2.81
C PHE A 781 9.72 -45.70 2.23
N ALA A 782 9.76 -46.57 1.23
CA ALA A 782 11.00 -46.96 0.57
C ALA A 782 11.67 -45.76 -0.12
N SER A 783 10.89 -44.94 -0.85
CA SER A 783 11.38 -43.80 -1.62
C SER A 783 11.60 -42.57 -0.75
N LEU A 784 10.68 -42.24 0.17
CA LEU A 784 10.65 -40.98 0.88
C LEU A 784 11.20 -41.06 2.31
N ALA A 785 11.16 -42.24 2.97
CA ALA A 785 11.67 -42.42 4.33
C ALA A 785 12.96 -43.27 4.37
N TYR A 786 13.48 -43.70 3.21
CA TYR A 786 14.66 -44.51 3.07
C TYR A 786 14.49 -45.86 3.83
N ALA A 787 13.29 -46.44 3.78
CA ALA A 787 13.06 -47.74 4.33
C ALA A 787 13.69 -48.84 3.44
N SER A 788 14.33 -49.83 4.05
CA SER A 788 14.79 -51.05 3.34
C SER A 788 13.66 -52.06 3.16
N GLU A 789 12.83 -52.17 4.17
CA GLU A 789 11.61 -53.01 4.24
C GLU A 789 10.59 -52.32 5.16
N VAL A 790 9.30 -52.55 4.92
CA VAL A 790 8.22 -52.06 5.81
C VAL A 790 7.37 -53.24 6.24
N LYS A 791 7.29 -53.46 7.55
CA LYS A 791 6.45 -54.51 8.16
C LYS A 791 5.29 -53.87 8.88
N VAL A 792 4.08 -54.20 8.45
CA VAL A 792 2.85 -53.71 9.06
C VAL A 792 2.23 -54.81 9.91
N GLN A 793 1.94 -54.50 11.18
CA GLN A 793 1.46 -55.54 12.13
C GLN A 793 0.51 -54.94 13.18
N SER A 794 -0.21 -55.78 13.87
CA SER A 794 -1.23 -55.37 14.87
C SER A 794 -0.66 -55.03 16.23
N ASP A 795 0.50 -55.58 16.58
CA ASP A 795 1.11 -55.43 17.89
C ASP A 795 2.64 -55.28 17.81
N LYS A 796 3.33 -55.19 18.95
CA LYS A 796 4.78 -55.00 19.02
C LYS A 796 5.59 -56.31 18.96
N ALA A 797 4.98 -57.43 18.57
CA ALA A 797 5.66 -58.71 18.54
C ALA A 797 6.89 -58.69 17.59
N GLY A 798 8.03 -59.17 18.07
CA GLY A 798 9.27 -59.25 17.28
C GLY A 798 10.01 -57.91 17.11
N ILE A 799 9.56 -56.82 17.74
CA ILE A 799 10.25 -55.53 17.73
C ILE A 799 11.12 -55.43 19.02
N ALA A 800 12.39 -55.08 18.85
CA ALA A 800 13.31 -54.93 19.95
C ALA A 800 12.93 -53.76 20.87
N ASP A 801 13.24 -53.89 22.17
CA ASP A 801 12.85 -52.84 23.14
C ASP A 801 13.61 -51.54 22.98
N ASP A 802 14.78 -51.56 22.32
CA ASP A 802 15.62 -50.37 22.01
C ASP A 802 15.22 -49.70 20.72
N ALA A 803 14.20 -50.20 20.01
CA ALA A 803 13.73 -49.59 18.76
C ALA A 803 13.21 -48.16 19.00
N VAL A 804 13.67 -47.25 18.16
CA VAL A 804 13.19 -45.84 18.21
C VAL A 804 11.76 -45.80 17.71
N SER A 805 10.89 -45.14 18.50
CA SER A 805 9.46 -45.07 18.20
C SER A 805 9.04 -43.66 17.73
N VAL A 806 8.16 -43.63 16.74
CA VAL A 806 7.45 -42.44 16.29
C VAL A 806 5.96 -42.68 16.49
N VAL A 807 5.33 -41.89 17.33
CA VAL A 807 3.89 -42.01 17.61
C VAL A 807 3.15 -41.06 16.69
N ILE A 808 2.20 -41.58 15.93
CA ILE A 808 1.27 -40.84 15.09
C ILE A 808 -0.17 -41.18 15.47
N ALA A 809 -1.14 -40.55 14.81
CA ALA A 809 -2.55 -40.83 15.08
C ALA A 809 -2.92 -42.30 14.83
N ASN A 810 -3.23 -43.02 15.90
CA ASN A 810 -3.67 -44.45 15.87
C ASN A 810 -2.64 -45.46 15.33
N ALA A 811 -1.36 -45.11 15.24
CA ALA A 811 -0.28 -46.01 14.88
C ALA A 811 1.04 -45.62 15.57
N THR A 812 1.93 -46.57 15.75
CA THR A 812 3.29 -46.32 16.22
C THR A 812 4.27 -46.95 15.24
N ILE A 813 5.24 -46.20 14.83
CA ILE A 813 6.29 -46.61 13.92
C ILE A 813 7.53 -46.93 14.75
N TYR A 814 8.16 -48.08 14.49
CA TYR A 814 9.40 -48.47 15.16
C TYR A 814 10.50 -48.70 14.14
N ILE A 815 11.69 -48.20 14.47
CA ILE A 815 12.90 -48.36 13.67
C ILE A 815 13.95 -48.98 14.58
N PRO A 816 14.50 -50.18 14.26
CA PRO A 816 15.55 -50.80 15.06
C PRO A 816 16.73 -49.84 15.22
N PHE A 817 17.18 -49.64 16.47
CA PHE A 817 18.26 -48.70 16.76
C PHE A 817 19.55 -49.02 16.00
N ALA A 818 19.91 -50.31 15.90
CA ALA A 818 21.08 -50.78 15.20
C ALA A 818 21.09 -50.41 13.68
N GLU A 819 19.93 -50.17 13.09
CA GLU A 819 19.83 -49.75 11.69
C GLU A 819 19.89 -48.23 11.49
N LEU A 820 19.66 -47.47 12.52
CA LEU A 820 19.81 -46.01 12.46
C LEU A 820 21.25 -45.57 12.70
N VAL A 821 21.98 -46.25 13.60
CA VAL A 821 23.31 -45.85 14.02
C VAL A 821 24.33 -46.93 13.67
N ASP A 822 25.48 -46.56 13.12
CA ASP A 822 26.65 -47.42 13.10
C ASP A 822 27.22 -47.37 14.52
N ILE A 823 26.89 -48.42 15.30
CA ILE A 823 27.25 -48.48 16.73
C ILE A 823 28.75 -48.27 16.92
N LYS A 824 29.58 -48.79 16.02
CA LYS A 824 31.04 -48.57 16.10
C LYS A 824 31.48 -47.16 15.85
N GLN A 825 30.94 -46.54 14.79
CA GLN A 825 31.24 -45.15 14.49
C GLN A 825 30.66 -44.19 15.55
N GLU A 826 29.49 -44.47 16.08
CA GLU A 826 28.88 -43.67 17.12
C GLU A 826 29.66 -43.76 18.45
N ILE A 827 30.13 -44.96 18.79
CA ILE A 827 31.01 -45.13 19.96
C ILE A 827 32.33 -44.34 19.75
N GLU A 828 32.93 -44.40 18.55
CA GLU A 828 34.12 -43.61 18.23
C GLU A 828 33.85 -42.09 18.31
N ARG A 829 32.70 -41.67 17.82
CA ARG A 829 32.26 -40.25 17.87
C ARG A 829 32.08 -39.80 19.33
N LEU A 830 31.36 -40.55 20.11
CA LEU A 830 31.11 -40.26 21.53
C LEU A 830 32.42 -40.33 22.36
N GLN A 831 33.33 -41.21 22.07
CA GLN A 831 34.65 -41.26 22.71
C GLN A 831 35.52 -40.03 22.36
N LYS A 832 35.42 -39.54 21.13
CA LYS A 832 36.06 -38.25 20.75
C LYS A 832 35.43 -37.08 21.47
N GLU A 833 34.12 -37.08 21.59
CA GLU A 833 33.39 -36.04 22.30
C GLU A 833 33.67 -36.08 23.80
N GLU A 834 33.75 -37.25 24.42
CA GLU A 834 34.16 -37.47 25.82
C GLU A 834 35.55 -36.82 26.06
N LYS A 835 36.51 -37.12 25.20
CA LYS A 835 37.87 -36.57 25.29
C LYS A 835 37.87 -35.05 25.10
N ARG A 836 37.05 -34.51 24.21
CA ARG A 836 36.88 -33.06 24.02
C ARG A 836 36.34 -32.42 25.29
N LEU A 837 35.25 -32.96 25.83
CA LEU A 837 34.65 -32.47 27.07
C LEU A 837 35.56 -32.57 28.29
N GLU A 838 36.38 -33.67 28.40
CA GLU A 838 37.42 -33.77 29.43
C GLU A 838 38.46 -32.64 29.32
N GLY A 839 38.87 -32.32 28.07
CA GLY A 839 39.80 -31.21 27.83
C GLY A 839 39.21 -29.86 28.24
N GLU A 840 37.95 -29.61 27.87
CA GLU A 840 37.23 -28.37 28.23
C GLU A 840 37.00 -28.27 29.74
N LEU A 841 36.58 -29.34 30.40
CA LEU A 841 36.42 -29.37 31.87
C LEU A 841 37.74 -29.11 32.58
N LYS A 842 38.84 -29.73 32.09
CA LYS A 842 40.18 -29.49 32.67
C LYS A 842 40.64 -28.04 32.47
N ARG A 843 40.33 -27.45 31.30
CA ARG A 843 40.63 -26.05 31.00
C ARG A 843 39.84 -25.10 31.93
N VAL A 844 38.54 -25.28 32.06
CA VAL A 844 37.67 -24.46 32.90
C VAL A 844 38.02 -24.64 34.38
N ALA A 845 38.25 -25.88 34.83
CA ALA A 845 38.71 -26.15 36.21
C ALA A 845 40.08 -25.49 36.49
N GLY A 846 41.01 -25.53 35.56
CA GLY A 846 42.29 -24.82 35.67
C GLY A 846 42.15 -23.31 35.77
N MET A 847 41.22 -22.73 35.01
CA MET A 847 40.91 -21.30 35.10
C MET A 847 40.26 -20.93 36.44
N LEU A 848 39.29 -21.71 36.90
CA LEU A 848 38.60 -21.52 38.18
C LEU A 848 39.46 -21.88 39.38
N GLY A 849 40.53 -22.69 39.24
CA GLY A 849 41.55 -22.99 40.26
C GLY A 849 42.69 -21.98 40.32
N ASN A 850 42.76 -21.03 39.41
CA ASN A 850 43.84 -20.07 39.34
C ASN A 850 43.54 -18.83 40.22
N GLU A 851 44.19 -18.70 41.35
CA GLU A 851 43.99 -17.56 42.29
C GLU A 851 44.19 -16.17 41.64
N LYS A 852 45.07 -16.06 40.63
CA LYS A 852 45.29 -14.82 39.87
C LYS A 852 44.15 -14.49 38.94
N PHE A 853 43.42 -15.49 38.45
CA PHE A 853 42.25 -15.30 37.62
C PHE A 853 41.04 -14.88 38.50
N ILE A 854 40.81 -15.62 39.59
CA ILE A 854 39.66 -15.33 40.51
C ILE A 854 39.80 -13.95 41.17
N SER A 855 40.99 -13.51 41.47
CA SER A 855 41.23 -12.22 42.15
C SER A 855 41.16 -11.01 41.19
N LYS A 856 41.29 -11.20 39.88
CA LYS A 856 41.38 -10.10 38.91
C LYS A 856 40.26 -10.07 37.86
N ALA A 857 39.55 -11.17 37.65
CA ALA A 857 38.47 -11.22 36.64
C ALA A 857 37.15 -10.63 37.18
N PRO A 858 36.36 -9.97 36.36
CA PRO A 858 35.02 -9.51 36.73
C PRO A 858 34.15 -10.69 37.21
N ALA A 859 33.29 -10.44 38.20
CA ALA A 859 32.41 -11.47 38.76
C ALA A 859 31.54 -12.17 37.71
N ALA A 860 31.08 -11.41 36.70
CA ALA A 860 30.31 -11.94 35.54
C ALA A 860 31.10 -12.97 34.74
N LYS A 861 32.44 -12.77 34.57
CA LYS A 861 33.30 -13.69 33.82
C LYS A 861 33.57 -14.99 34.61
N ILE A 862 33.69 -14.88 35.91
CA ILE A 862 33.83 -16.04 36.82
C ILE A 862 32.54 -16.86 36.81
N GLN A 863 31.38 -16.19 36.80
CA GLN A 863 30.08 -16.88 36.71
C GLN A 863 29.92 -17.58 35.38
N GLU A 864 30.27 -16.93 34.27
CA GLU A 864 30.24 -17.52 32.93
C GLU A 864 31.06 -18.82 32.83
N GLU A 865 32.26 -18.86 33.41
CA GLU A 865 33.10 -20.06 33.45
C GLU A 865 32.52 -21.15 34.39
N LYS A 866 31.88 -20.79 35.48
CA LYS A 866 31.14 -21.75 36.33
C LYS A 866 29.95 -22.37 35.57
N ASP A 867 29.20 -21.54 34.85
CA ASP A 867 28.05 -22.02 34.06
C ASP A 867 28.53 -22.96 32.95
N LYS A 868 29.65 -22.64 32.29
CA LYS A 868 30.28 -23.54 31.34
C LYS A 868 30.71 -24.86 31.96
N GLN A 869 31.30 -24.83 33.18
CA GLN A 869 31.68 -26.03 33.89
C GLN A 869 30.48 -26.94 34.14
N THR A 870 29.40 -26.36 34.69
CA THR A 870 28.13 -27.08 34.96
C THR A 870 27.57 -27.70 33.66
N LYS A 871 27.54 -26.92 32.59
CA LYS A 871 27.07 -27.39 31.29
C LYS A 871 27.91 -28.53 30.72
N TYR A 872 29.24 -28.41 30.78
CA TYR A 872 30.13 -29.46 30.30
C TYR A 872 30.08 -30.73 31.19
N MET A 873 29.86 -30.60 32.49
CA MET A 873 29.62 -31.75 33.35
C MET A 873 28.34 -32.51 32.99
N GLN A 874 27.24 -31.79 32.75
CA GLN A 874 25.99 -32.41 32.33
C GLN A 874 26.14 -33.12 30.98
N MET A 875 26.81 -32.46 30.02
CA MET A 875 27.09 -33.07 28.70
C MET A 875 27.97 -34.33 28.83
N MET A 876 28.95 -34.29 29.68
CA MET A 876 29.83 -35.43 29.97
C MET A 876 29.07 -36.63 30.53
N GLU A 877 28.16 -36.38 31.49
CA GLU A 877 27.32 -37.39 32.08
C GLU A 877 26.44 -38.08 31.03
N GLN A 878 25.78 -37.26 30.19
CA GLN A 878 24.97 -37.77 29.05
C GLN A 878 25.79 -38.60 28.06
N VAL A 879 27.00 -38.15 27.72
CA VAL A 879 27.89 -38.89 26.81
C VAL A 879 28.32 -40.23 27.43
N LYS A 880 28.66 -40.25 28.71
CA LYS A 880 29.05 -41.51 29.44
C LYS A 880 27.90 -42.48 29.61
N GLU A 881 26.71 -42.00 29.92
CA GLU A 881 25.50 -42.84 29.98
C GLU A 881 25.23 -43.47 28.59
N ARG A 882 25.33 -42.66 27.54
CA ARG A 882 25.08 -43.14 26.19
C ARG A 882 26.15 -44.15 25.71
N LEU A 883 27.43 -43.90 26.00
CA LEU A 883 28.50 -44.86 25.75
C LEU A 883 28.26 -46.21 26.48
N THR A 884 27.84 -46.15 27.76
CA THR A 884 27.55 -47.32 28.57
C THR A 884 26.40 -48.14 27.95
N GLN A 885 25.35 -47.45 27.47
CA GLN A 885 24.22 -48.12 26.80
C GLN A 885 24.66 -48.81 25.51
N LEU A 886 25.41 -48.09 24.64
CA LEU A 886 25.86 -48.60 23.34
C LEU A 886 26.84 -49.76 23.49
N CYS A 887 27.71 -49.73 24.48
CA CYS A 887 28.65 -50.84 24.76
C CYS A 887 27.96 -52.07 25.33
N LYS A 888 26.76 -51.98 25.89
CA LYS A 888 25.93 -53.15 26.27
C LYS A 888 25.20 -53.78 25.10
N THR A 889 25.00 -53.05 24.02
CA THR A 889 24.27 -53.50 22.81
C THR A 889 25.22 -54.16 21.80
N MET A 890 26.54 -54.05 21.97
CA MET A 890 27.55 -54.80 21.22
C MET A 890 27.84 -56.17 21.85
#